data_2a9604d5fc53224162e395e0e96a729b
#
_entry.id   2a9604d5fc53224162e395e0e96a729b
#
_cell.length_a   1.000
_cell.length_b   1.000
_cell.length_c   1.000
_cell.angle_alpha   90.00
_cell.angle_beta   90.00
_cell.angle_gamma   90.00
#
_symmetry.space_group_name_H-M   'P 1'
#
loop_
_entity.id
_entity.type
_entity.pdbx_description
1 polymer ?
#
loop_
_entity_poly.entity_id
_entity_poly.type
_entity_poly.pdbx_seq_one_letter_code
_entity_poly.pdbx_strand_id
1 'polypeptide(L)'
;MKSPRIRHIIWLLLLWLMPSSFVVMGQNVNGENTQKAENVQDTIAPRYSVRKTVPGTLKDLSPHPADLQSPMNLRTEAEYDAKTDRYYIRTKLGNTEIGVPMVLTPEEYLDWTLKQSMQSYYRQKNGEQIGKGKEAFDFMDMKFNLGPAEKLFGPGGVQIRTQGNAELSFGMTYKNVKNPSLPESQRKTLGFDFDEKININVNGKVGDKVNMNMNYNTDATFDFDTKRLKLKYEGKEDEIIKLIEAGNVSMSTNNSLIRGASALFGIRTDLQFGKLKLQAVISQQESEAQTVTSRGGAQTTTFDFSADNYEENRHFFLAHYFRDTYDKNLTQLPNILSGVTINRIEVWVTNKRNNYDNPRNIVALTDLGEAFHIGNNTAWQGTGNPSNPTSNVNAPTNNANTLYAQMTSTYAAARDISQVSNTMNNIPGVEGGMDYEKIESARLLTSSEYTLNSKLGYISLKQTLQPDEVLAVAFEYTLGGRSYQVGEFSSDIKETGQSLFVKLLKNTANSPDAACWDLMMKNVYSLNAYSVQKEKFQLNITYQSDTTGVYLRYIPEGKIAKMPLLRVMNLDRLNSQNQTGADGFFDFVEGYTVTAADGRIYFPVVEPFGSHLRKAIGNDALADKYVFQELYDSTRTVARQTAEKNKYRLTGEYRASNANEIRLGAMNVPQGSVRVTAGGMTLVENSDYTVDYTLGIVTILNQSIIDAGTAISVNLESNTLYSMQRKTMMGLNFTYDFSQNFSFGGSIMHLSEKPLTSKVAMGDEPLSNTLWGVNASWKKESQWLTNMIDKLPFVNATVPSSINLGVEFAHLIPCLLYTSDAADERSSV
;
A
#
# COMPACT_ATOMS: atom_id res chain seq x y z
N MET A 1 28.72 29.02 25.14
CA MET A 1 27.95 30.30 25.23
C MET A 1 26.70 30.18 24.37
N LYS A 2 25.55 30.32 25.01
CA LYS A 2 24.20 30.06 24.44
C LYS A 2 23.78 31.16 23.46
N SER A 3 23.28 30.81 22.31
CA SER A 3 22.54 31.74 21.44
C SER A 3 21.09 31.24 21.28
N PRO A 4 20.10 31.89 21.94
CA PRO A 4 18.70 31.44 21.94
C PRO A 4 17.85 32.05 20.80
N ARG A 5 18.44 32.66 19.75
CA ARG A 5 17.67 33.47 18.78
C ARG A 5 17.08 32.73 17.57
N ILE A 6 17.49 31.51 17.31
CA ILE A 6 16.99 30.75 16.15
C ILE A 6 15.68 29.97 16.48
N ARG A 7 15.47 29.60 17.74
CA ARG A 7 14.25 28.92 18.19
C ARG A 7 13.00 29.78 18.16
N HIS A 8 13.14 31.07 18.29
CA HIS A 8 11.97 31.98 18.27
C HIS A 8 11.46 32.33 16.88
N ILE A 9 12.29 32.28 15.85
CA ILE A 9 11.85 32.53 14.47
C ILE A 9 11.07 31.33 13.93
N ILE A 10 11.43 30.09 14.31
CA ILE A 10 10.70 28.89 13.92
C ILE A 10 9.35 28.81 14.66
N TRP A 11 9.28 29.25 15.92
CA TRP A 11 8.03 29.30 16.69
C TRP A 11 7.09 30.40 16.18
N LEU A 12 7.59 31.51 15.69
CA LEU A 12 6.78 32.56 15.08
C LEU A 12 6.22 32.16 13.71
N LEU A 13 6.94 31.37 12.92
CA LEU A 13 6.45 30.80 11.67
C LEU A 13 5.43 29.68 11.88
N LEU A 14 5.55 28.89 12.95
CA LEU A 14 4.57 27.85 13.34
C LEU A 14 3.31 28.41 13.96
N LEU A 15 3.38 29.57 14.65
CA LEU A 15 2.21 30.23 15.20
C LEU A 15 1.37 30.95 14.12
N TRP A 16 1.92 31.17 12.93
CA TRP A 16 1.18 31.77 11.83
C TRP A 16 0.42 30.76 10.96
N LEU A 17 0.60 29.46 11.23
CA LEU A 17 -0.03 28.36 10.49
C LEU A 17 -1.14 27.63 11.26
N MET A 18 -1.51 28.09 12.46
CA MET A 18 -2.68 27.55 13.15
C MET A 18 -3.90 28.43 12.88
N PRO A 19 -5.01 27.87 12.36
CA PRO A 19 -6.26 28.62 12.27
C PRO A 19 -6.81 28.85 13.68
N SER A 20 -6.73 30.09 14.15
CA SER A 20 -7.44 30.53 15.35
C SER A 20 -8.93 30.44 15.10
N SER A 21 -9.61 29.64 15.89
CA SER A 21 -11.07 29.58 15.99
C SER A 21 -11.57 30.93 16.48
N PHE A 22 -12.09 31.76 15.59
CA PHE A 22 -12.80 32.96 15.95
C PHE A 22 -14.26 32.61 16.32
N VAL A 23 -14.55 32.72 17.58
CA VAL A 23 -15.93 32.87 18.07
C VAL A 23 -16.38 34.29 17.68
N VAL A 24 -17.30 34.38 16.75
CA VAL A 24 -17.94 35.66 16.42
C VAL A 24 -19.05 35.91 17.45
N MET A 25 -18.75 36.71 18.44
CA MET A 25 -19.80 37.45 19.18
C MET A 25 -20.28 38.61 18.32
N GLY A 26 -21.59 38.61 18.06
CA GLY A 26 -22.25 39.73 17.38
C GLY A 26 -22.16 41.01 18.19
N GLN A 27 -21.61 42.04 17.62
CA GLN A 27 -21.84 43.42 18.05
C GLN A 27 -22.59 44.18 16.97
N ASN A 28 -23.76 44.66 17.36
CA ASN A 28 -24.51 45.67 16.65
C ASN A 28 -23.64 46.92 16.49
N VAL A 29 -23.42 47.35 15.28
CA VAL A 29 -22.96 48.71 14.99
C VAL A 29 -24.03 49.43 14.20
N ASN A 30 -24.78 50.25 14.92
CA ASN A 30 -25.55 51.33 14.33
C ASN A 30 -24.58 52.33 13.71
N GLY A 31 -24.58 52.45 12.41
CA GLY A 31 -23.92 53.50 11.65
C GLY A 31 -25.01 54.40 11.00
N GLU A 32 -25.32 55.48 11.63
CA GLU A 32 -26.11 56.56 11.02
C GLU A 32 -25.34 57.15 9.85
N ASN A 33 -25.91 57.06 8.65
CA ASN A 33 -25.61 57.97 7.57
C ASN A 33 -26.86 58.77 7.23
N THR A 34 -26.94 59.93 7.84
CA THR A 34 -27.85 61.02 7.48
C THR A 34 -27.49 61.55 6.09
N GLN A 35 -28.25 61.18 5.07
CA GLN A 35 -28.42 62.04 3.89
C GLN A 35 -29.82 62.62 3.92
N LYS A 36 -29.87 63.96 3.91
CA LYS A 36 -31.08 64.80 3.77
C LYS A 36 -31.92 64.31 2.58
N ALA A 37 -33.13 63.86 2.87
CA ALA A 37 -34.15 63.73 1.85
C ALA A 37 -35.04 64.93 1.90
N GLU A 38 -35.14 65.70 0.81
CA GLU A 38 -36.17 66.71 0.57
C GLU A 38 -37.54 66.03 0.42
N ASN A 39 -38.54 66.71 1.04
CA ASN A 39 -39.97 66.66 0.83
C ASN A 39 -40.51 65.47 -0.02
N VAL A 40 -41.07 64.52 0.64
CA VAL A 40 -42.07 63.63 0.04
C VAL A 40 -43.37 63.72 0.90
N GLN A 41 -44.47 64.06 0.21
CA GLN A 41 -45.85 64.06 0.70
C GLN A 41 -46.13 62.79 1.51
N ASP A 42 -47.02 62.98 2.51
CA ASP A 42 -47.63 61.97 3.35
C ASP A 42 -48.10 60.73 2.53
N THR A 43 -47.23 59.75 2.39
CA THR A 43 -47.59 58.41 1.90
C THR A 43 -47.80 57.50 3.10
N ILE A 44 -48.96 56.92 3.23
CA ILE A 44 -49.26 55.88 4.22
C ILE A 44 -48.17 54.73 4.06
N ALA A 45 -47.42 54.50 5.14
CA ALA A 45 -46.41 53.46 5.13
C ALA A 45 -47.06 52.07 4.91
N PRO A 46 -46.59 51.23 4.00
CA PRO A 46 -47.18 49.94 3.80
C PRO A 46 -47.10 49.08 5.06
N ARG A 47 -48.16 48.32 5.34
CA ARG A 47 -48.31 47.47 6.52
C ARG A 47 -47.21 46.41 6.66
N TYR A 48 -46.66 46.01 5.55
CA TYR A 48 -45.48 45.11 5.48
C TYR A 48 -44.42 45.73 4.56
N SER A 49 -43.16 45.45 4.82
CA SER A 49 -42.07 45.95 4.00
C SER A 49 -42.10 45.37 2.57
N VAL A 50 -42.04 46.26 1.57
CA VAL A 50 -42.01 45.88 0.17
C VAL A 50 -40.57 45.58 -0.26
N ARG A 51 -40.28 44.41 -0.72
CA ARG A 51 -38.97 44.07 -1.33
C ARG A 51 -38.95 44.71 -2.72
N LYS A 52 -37.91 45.50 -2.99
CA LYS A 52 -37.71 46.16 -4.29
C LYS A 52 -37.47 45.17 -5.43
N THR A 53 -36.95 43.99 -5.16
CA THR A 53 -36.74 42.91 -6.10
C THR A 53 -37.14 41.58 -5.49
N VAL A 54 -38.03 40.86 -6.16
CA VAL A 54 -38.42 39.52 -5.81
C VAL A 54 -37.64 38.58 -6.73
N PRO A 55 -36.90 37.60 -6.21
CA PRO A 55 -36.22 36.59 -7.05
C PRO A 55 -37.25 35.91 -7.97
N GLY A 56 -37.01 35.94 -9.25
CA GLY A 56 -37.93 35.30 -10.22
C GLY A 56 -37.93 33.79 -10.02
N THR A 57 -39.10 33.21 -10.13
CA THR A 57 -39.33 31.75 -9.96
C THR A 57 -38.55 30.87 -10.93
N LEU A 58 -37.96 31.44 -11.99
CA LEU A 58 -37.09 30.73 -12.97
C LEU A 58 -35.62 30.68 -12.60
N LYS A 59 -35.18 31.32 -11.51
CA LYS A 59 -33.77 31.43 -11.11
C LYS A 59 -33.30 30.36 -10.12
N ASP A 60 -34.13 29.43 -9.80
CA ASP A 60 -34.02 28.62 -8.60
C ASP A 60 -33.62 27.17 -8.80
N LEU A 61 -33.32 26.78 -9.99
CA LEU A 61 -32.75 25.44 -10.26
C LEU A 61 -31.24 25.58 -10.31
N SER A 62 -30.54 24.70 -9.60
CA SER A 62 -29.08 24.58 -9.75
C SER A 62 -28.77 24.56 -11.24
N PRO A 63 -27.83 25.37 -11.74
CA PRO A 63 -27.58 25.45 -13.17
C PRO A 63 -27.08 24.06 -13.65
N HIS A 64 -28.00 23.32 -14.25
CA HIS A 64 -27.62 22.20 -15.09
C HIS A 64 -26.87 22.77 -16.28
N PRO A 65 -25.82 22.12 -16.81
CA PRO A 65 -25.07 22.63 -17.96
C PRO A 65 -25.93 22.94 -19.19
N ALA A 66 -27.15 22.42 -19.24
CA ALA A 66 -28.14 22.67 -20.33
C ALA A 66 -29.20 23.74 -19.97
N ASP A 67 -29.18 24.31 -18.75
CA ASP A 67 -30.18 25.30 -18.35
C ASP A 67 -29.80 26.67 -18.88
N LEU A 68 -30.71 27.26 -19.66
CA LEU A 68 -30.62 28.64 -20.11
C LEU A 68 -30.82 29.56 -18.89
N GLN A 69 -29.86 30.38 -18.58
CA GLN A 69 -29.98 31.39 -17.50
C GLN A 69 -31.10 32.41 -17.89
N SER A 70 -31.86 32.82 -16.89
CA SER A 70 -32.85 33.87 -17.09
C SER A 70 -32.16 35.13 -17.63
N PRO A 71 -32.73 35.84 -18.59
CA PRO A 71 -32.18 37.08 -19.10
C PRO A 71 -31.87 38.05 -17.93
N MET A 72 -30.69 38.68 -17.96
CA MET A 72 -30.26 39.58 -16.88
C MET A 72 -31.17 40.80 -16.66
N ASN A 73 -32.03 41.12 -17.64
CA ASN A 73 -32.97 42.22 -17.65
C ASN A 73 -34.36 41.83 -17.20
N LEU A 74 -34.61 40.54 -16.83
CA LEU A 74 -35.93 40.11 -16.28
C LEU A 74 -35.93 40.39 -14.77
N ARG A 75 -36.82 41.32 -14.32
CA ARG A 75 -36.99 41.71 -12.92
C ARG A 75 -38.43 41.56 -12.51
N THR A 76 -38.64 41.08 -11.26
CA THR A 76 -39.96 41.05 -10.64
C THR A 76 -39.96 42.03 -9.49
N GLU A 77 -40.84 43.00 -9.53
CA GLU A 77 -40.97 44.09 -8.56
C GLU A 77 -42.33 44.01 -7.87
N ALA A 78 -42.33 44.24 -6.55
CA ALA A 78 -43.56 44.36 -5.77
C ALA A 78 -43.81 45.84 -5.44
N GLU A 79 -45.00 46.35 -5.77
CA GLU A 79 -45.45 47.73 -5.53
C GLU A 79 -46.71 47.72 -4.66
N TYR A 80 -46.73 48.54 -3.62
CA TYR A 80 -47.91 48.70 -2.76
C TYR A 80 -48.73 49.91 -3.20
N ASP A 81 -50.00 49.73 -3.44
CA ASP A 81 -50.94 50.79 -3.73
C ASP A 81 -51.79 51.11 -2.46
N ALA A 82 -51.54 52.28 -1.85
CA ALA A 82 -52.19 52.71 -0.66
C ALA A 82 -53.70 53.04 -0.87
N LYS A 83 -54.16 53.25 -2.12
CA LYS A 83 -55.58 53.57 -2.36
C LYS A 83 -56.47 52.32 -2.39
N THR A 84 -55.92 51.20 -2.88
CA THR A 84 -56.62 49.95 -2.96
C THR A 84 -56.26 48.96 -1.86
N ASP A 85 -55.29 49.30 -1.00
CA ASP A 85 -54.67 48.45 0.06
C ASP A 85 -54.24 47.08 -0.50
N ARG A 86 -53.58 47.10 -1.68
CA ARG A 86 -53.15 45.86 -2.38
C ARG A 86 -51.71 45.95 -2.83
N TYR A 87 -51.07 44.79 -2.85
CA TYR A 87 -49.72 44.61 -3.40
C TYR A 87 -49.81 44.08 -4.85
N TYR A 88 -49.08 44.76 -5.78
CA TYR A 88 -48.98 44.37 -7.20
C TYR A 88 -47.59 43.79 -7.45
N ILE A 89 -47.54 42.56 -7.86
CA ILE A 89 -46.28 41.91 -8.27
C ILE A 89 -46.23 41.97 -9.80
N ARG A 90 -45.25 42.74 -10.33
CA ARG A 90 -45.08 43.00 -11.77
C ARG A 90 -43.77 42.39 -12.23
N THR A 91 -43.79 41.67 -13.35
CA THR A 91 -42.58 41.15 -14.03
C THR A 91 -42.23 42.07 -15.19
N LYS A 92 -41.02 42.60 -15.20
CA LYS A 92 -40.51 43.52 -16.22
C LYS A 92 -39.30 42.90 -16.96
N LEU A 93 -39.29 43.01 -18.28
CA LEU A 93 -38.14 42.78 -19.12
C LEU A 93 -37.57 44.13 -19.57
N GLY A 94 -36.43 44.55 -18.94
CA GLY A 94 -35.99 45.93 -19.12
C GLY A 94 -37.02 46.91 -18.53
N ASN A 95 -37.58 47.77 -19.38
CA ASN A 95 -38.63 48.76 -19.03
C ASN A 95 -40.06 48.33 -19.39
N THR A 96 -40.24 47.18 -20.01
CA THR A 96 -41.53 46.69 -20.49
C THR A 96 -42.13 45.66 -19.54
N GLU A 97 -43.39 45.85 -19.12
CA GLU A 97 -44.11 44.85 -18.32
C GLU A 97 -44.52 43.66 -19.17
N ILE A 98 -44.27 42.45 -18.62
CA ILE A 98 -44.64 41.19 -19.25
C ILE A 98 -45.66 40.45 -18.38
N GLY A 99 -46.81 40.16 -18.96
CA GLY A 99 -47.87 39.42 -18.28
C GLY A 99 -48.81 40.29 -17.46
N VAL A 100 -49.80 39.67 -16.81
CA VAL A 100 -50.78 40.37 -15.92
C VAL A 100 -50.15 40.43 -14.52
N PRO A 101 -50.16 41.63 -13.85
CA PRO A 101 -49.66 41.74 -12.51
C PRO A 101 -50.49 40.88 -11.54
N MET A 102 -49.82 40.23 -10.60
CA MET A 102 -50.47 39.48 -9.53
C MET A 102 -50.90 40.49 -8.46
N VAL A 103 -52.16 40.53 -8.11
CA VAL A 103 -52.72 41.44 -7.12
C VAL A 103 -52.98 40.65 -5.83
N LEU A 104 -52.39 41.05 -4.73
CA LEU A 104 -52.50 40.39 -3.43
C LEU A 104 -52.98 41.33 -2.34
N THR A 105 -53.81 40.85 -1.43
CA THR A 105 -54.13 41.53 -0.18
C THR A 105 -52.91 41.55 0.75
N PRO A 106 -52.84 42.41 1.77
CA PRO A 106 -51.73 42.40 2.69
C PRO A 106 -51.47 41.07 3.39
N GLU A 107 -52.50 40.32 3.68
CA GLU A 107 -52.40 38.99 4.30
C GLU A 107 -51.86 37.94 3.31
N GLU A 108 -52.39 37.95 2.08
CA GLU A 108 -51.91 37.08 1.01
C GLU A 108 -50.44 37.36 0.60
N TYR A 109 -50.05 38.64 0.64
CA TYR A 109 -48.65 39.05 0.41
C TYR A 109 -47.71 38.55 1.51
N LEU A 110 -48.16 38.61 2.76
CA LEU A 110 -47.40 38.06 3.89
C LEU A 110 -47.21 36.53 3.73
N ASP A 111 -48.29 35.83 3.42
CA ASP A 111 -48.30 34.40 3.26
C ASP A 111 -47.43 33.98 2.05
N TRP A 112 -47.47 34.73 0.98
CA TRP A 112 -46.63 34.53 -0.20
C TRP A 112 -45.16 34.77 0.08
N THR A 113 -44.79 35.85 0.79
CA THR A 113 -43.42 36.15 1.18
C THR A 113 -42.90 35.15 2.20
N LEU A 114 -43.74 34.65 3.12
CA LEU A 114 -43.38 33.61 4.06
C LEU A 114 -43.07 32.29 3.33
N LYS A 115 -43.94 31.87 2.41
CA LYS A 115 -43.72 30.68 1.59
C LYS A 115 -42.43 30.78 0.76
N GLN A 116 -42.18 31.94 0.15
CA GLN A 116 -40.93 32.15 -0.58
C GLN A 116 -39.71 32.12 0.32
N SER A 117 -39.77 32.73 1.51
CA SER A 117 -38.65 32.71 2.45
C SER A 117 -38.40 31.31 3.01
N MET A 118 -39.46 30.56 3.26
CA MET A 118 -39.31 29.11 3.63
C MET A 118 -38.73 28.28 2.50
N GLN A 119 -39.21 28.45 1.27
CA GLN A 119 -38.63 27.75 0.13
C GLN A 119 -37.17 28.11 -0.10
N SER A 120 -36.83 29.40 -0.01
CA SER A 120 -35.42 29.83 -0.13
C SER A 120 -34.55 29.27 1.00
N TYR A 121 -35.08 29.23 2.24
CA TYR A 121 -34.38 28.61 3.38
C TYR A 121 -34.18 27.11 3.18
N TYR A 122 -35.20 26.35 2.76
CA TYR A 122 -35.04 24.91 2.48
C TYR A 122 -34.14 24.65 1.27
N ARG A 123 -34.19 25.51 0.25
CA ARG A 123 -33.27 25.43 -0.89
C ARG A 123 -31.85 25.79 -0.51
N GLN A 124 -31.67 26.81 0.33
CA GLN A 124 -30.36 27.14 0.86
C GLN A 124 -29.81 25.99 1.72
N LYS A 125 -30.63 25.35 2.56
CA LYS A 125 -30.23 24.18 3.33
C LYS A 125 -29.96 22.94 2.48
N ASN A 126 -30.79 22.66 1.48
CA ASN A 126 -30.56 21.56 0.54
C ASN A 126 -29.42 21.88 -0.44
N GLY A 127 -29.28 23.14 -0.86
CA GLY A 127 -28.14 23.62 -1.65
C GLY A 127 -26.87 23.71 -0.82
N GLU A 128 -26.96 23.89 0.50
CA GLU A 128 -25.83 23.77 1.42
C GLU A 128 -25.30 22.35 1.52
N GLN A 129 -26.13 21.33 1.33
CA GLN A 129 -25.64 19.92 1.19
C GLN A 129 -25.07 19.59 -0.20
N ILE A 130 -25.44 20.31 -1.25
CA ILE A 130 -25.02 20.04 -2.65
C ILE A 130 -24.12 21.16 -3.21
N GLY A 131 -24.21 22.39 -2.69
CA GLY A 131 -23.58 23.60 -3.25
C GLY A 131 -22.47 24.24 -2.41
N LYS A 132 -22.19 23.75 -1.19
CA LYS A 132 -21.04 24.19 -0.38
C LYS A 132 -19.68 23.85 -0.99
N GLY A 133 -19.65 23.04 -2.05
CA GLY A 133 -18.45 22.91 -2.84
C GLY A 133 -17.92 24.20 -3.46
N LYS A 134 -18.74 25.17 -3.80
CA LYS A 134 -18.24 26.40 -4.47
C LYS A 134 -17.81 27.53 -3.55
N GLU A 135 -18.50 27.76 -2.44
CA GLU A 135 -18.05 28.79 -1.47
C GLU A 135 -16.93 28.30 -0.56
N ALA A 136 -16.88 26.98 -0.23
CA ALA A 136 -15.71 26.38 0.41
C ALA A 136 -14.49 26.29 -0.52
N PHE A 137 -14.70 26.24 -1.85
CA PHE A 137 -13.64 26.27 -2.85
C PHE A 137 -13.09 27.70 -3.11
N ASP A 138 -13.85 28.76 -2.91
CA ASP A 138 -13.33 30.13 -2.99
C ASP A 138 -12.37 30.46 -1.82
N PHE A 139 -12.49 29.78 -0.69
CA PHE A 139 -11.49 29.83 0.38
C PHE A 139 -10.18 29.13 0.00
N MET A 140 -10.22 28.23 -0.96
CA MET A 140 -9.04 27.49 -1.46
C MET A 140 -8.30 28.20 -2.61
N ASP A 141 -8.84 29.24 -3.21
CA ASP A 141 -8.17 30.10 -4.21
C ASP A 141 -7.87 31.47 -3.62
N MET A 142 -6.83 31.54 -2.78
CA MET A 142 -6.44 32.76 -2.09
C MET A 142 -5.57 33.63 -2.99
N LYS A 143 -5.97 34.89 -3.18
CA LYS A 143 -5.21 35.90 -3.93
C LYS A 143 -4.88 37.10 -3.03
N PHE A 144 -3.59 37.35 -2.89
CA PHE A 144 -3.09 38.47 -2.10
C PHE A 144 -2.23 39.38 -2.96
N ASN A 145 -2.38 40.69 -2.81
CA ASN A 145 -1.50 41.67 -3.44
C ASN A 145 -0.22 41.83 -2.65
N LEU A 146 0.92 41.78 -3.30
CA LEU A 146 2.26 41.87 -2.70
C LEU A 146 2.66 43.30 -2.35
N GLY A 147 1.95 44.36 -2.84
CA GLY A 147 2.29 45.74 -2.61
C GLY A 147 3.74 46.06 -3.00
N PRO A 148 4.56 46.66 -2.12
CA PRO A 148 5.96 47.02 -2.44
C PRO A 148 6.86 45.82 -2.83
N ALA A 149 6.48 44.59 -2.39
CA ALA A 149 7.22 43.38 -2.69
C ALA A 149 7.07 42.92 -4.16
N GLU A 150 6.13 43.48 -4.93
CA GLU A 150 6.01 43.23 -6.38
C GLU A 150 7.27 43.57 -7.15
N LYS A 151 8.06 44.53 -6.66
CA LYS A 151 9.37 44.86 -7.28
C LYS A 151 10.37 43.70 -7.21
N LEU A 152 10.24 42.85 -6.19
CA LEU A 152 11.13 41.71 -5.96
C LEU A 152 10.64 40.44 -6.67
N PHE A 153 9.32 40.18 -6.56
CA PHE A 153 8.71 38.91 -7.00
C PHE A 153 7.98 39.01 -8.35
N GLY A 154 7.89 40.22 -8.95
CA GLY A 154 7.16 40.50 -10.18
C GLY A 154 5.68 40.74 -9.98
N PRO A 155 4.98 41.25 -11.03
CA PRO A 155 3.53 41.50 -10.95
C PRO A 155 2.74 40.21 -10.86
N GLY A 156 1.53 40.25 -10.24
CA GLY A 156 0.61 39.13 -10.23
C GLY A 156 0.15 38.69 -8.83
N GLY A 157 0.70 39.29 -7.76
CA GLY A 157 0.31 38.99 -6.37
C GLY A 157 0.68 37.56 -5.94
N VAL A 158 0.08 37.10 -4.85
CA VAL A 158 0.17 35.70 -4.39
C VAL A 158 -1.10 34.99 -4.78
N GLN A 159 -0.98 33.89 -5.49
CA GLN A 159 -2.08 33.00 -5.88
C GLN A 159 -1.80 31.62 -5.30
N ILE A 160 -2.68 31.11 -4.45
CA ILE A 160 -2.57 29.78 -3.88
C ILE A 160 -3.84 29.04 -4.25
N ARG A 161 -3.69 27.92 -4.95
CA ARG A 161 -4.77 26.99 -5.32
C ARG A 161 -4.56 25.69 -4.60
N THR A 162 -5.54 25.31 -3.80
CA THR A 162 -5.58 24.02 -3.13
C THR A 162 -6.61 23.14 -3.80
N GLN A 163 -6.24 21.88 -4.08
CA GLN A 163 -7.13 20.87 -4.63
C GLN A 163 -6.94 19.58 -3.83
N GLY A 164 -8.02 18.95 -3.43
CA GLY A 164 -7.92 17.70 -2.70
C GLY A 164 -9.21 17.31 -1.99
N ASN A 165 -9.11 16.26 -1.23
CA ASN A 165 -10.16 15.74 -0.38
C ASN A 165 -9.60 15.46 1.01
N ALA A 166 -10.43 15.63 2.01
CA ALA A 166 -10.15 15.27 3.40
C ALA A 166 -11.34 14.47 3.94
N GLU A 167 -11.06 13.28 4.46
CA GLU A 167 -12.02 12.41 5.12
C GLU A 167 -11.56 12.19 6.56
N LEU A 168 -12.42 12.47 7.52
CA LEU A 168 -12.18 12.29 8.93
C LEU A 168 -13.21 11.30 9.47
N SER A 169 -12.74 10.16 9.95
CA SER A 169 -13.58 9.09 10.48
C SER A 169 -13.39 8.97 11.99
N PHE A 170 -14.49 8.98 12.74
CA PHE A 170 -14.49 8.81 14.18
C PHE A 170 -15.28 7.55 14.53
N GLY A 171 -14.67 6.66 15.29
CA GLY A 171 -15.30 5.41 15.68
C GLY A 171 -14.93 4.99 17.11
N MET A 172 -15.72 4.08 17.66
CA MET A 172 -15.39 3.39 18.90
C MET A 172 -15.53 1.90 18.67
N THR A 173 -14.42 1.17 18.81
CA THR A 173 -14.36 -0.26 18.58
C THR A 173 -14.18 -1.00 19.89
N TYR A 174 -15.11 -1.90 20.20
CA TYR A 174 -14.97 -2.87 21.28
C TYR A 174 -14.72 -4.25 20.68
N LYS A 175 -13.55 -4.83 21.00
CA LYS A 175 -13.18 -6.19 20.57
C LYS A 175 -13.13 -7.12 21.77
N ASN A 176 -13.74 -8.28 21.61
CA ASN A 176 -13.59 -9.39 22.54
C ASN A 176 -13.25 -10.65 21.73
N VAL A 177 -11.98 -10.99 21.69
CA VAL A 177 -11.44 -12.07 20.85
C VAL A 177 -11.06 -13.26 21.71
N LYS A 178 -11.69 -14.39 21.49
CA LYS A 178 -11.39 -15.68 22.16
C LYS A 178 -10.24 -16.41 21.44
N ASN A 179 -9.16 -15.73 21.12
CA ASN A 179 -7.99 -16.32 20.44
C ASN A 179 -6.93 -16.69 21.48
N PRO A 180 -6.60 -17.97 21.70
CA PRO A 180 -5.61 -18.39 22.68
C PRO A 180 -4.17 -17.98 22.30
N SER A 181 -3.90 -17.64 21.03
CA SER A 181 -2.60 -17.11 20.60
C SER A 181 -2.36 -15.65 21.01
N LEU A 182 -3.41 -14.95 21.48
CA LEU A 182 -3.28 -13.58 21.97
C LEU A 182 -3.16 -13.57 23.51
N PRO A 183 -2.30 -12.70 24.07
CA PRO A 183 -2.25 -12.45 25.50
C PRO A 183 -3.63 -12.02 26.05
N GLU A 184 -3.99 -12.42 27.26
CA GLU A 184 -5.31 -12.11 27.84
C GLU A 184 -5.62 -10.60 27.87
N SER A 185 -4.59 -9.76 28.08
CA SER A 185 -4.72 -8.30 28.07
C SER A 185 -5.11 -7.71 26.71
N GLN A 186 -4.89 -8.46 25.61
CA GLN A 186 -5.20 -8.03 24.25
C GLN A 186 -6.52 -8.65 23.71
N ARG A 187 -7.10 -9.60 24.44
CA ARG A 187 -8.36 -10.25 24.01
C ARG A 187 -9.57 -9.34 24.16
N LYS A 188 -9.56 -8.43 25.14
CA LYS A 188 -10.64 -7.46 25.37
C LYS A 188 -10.07 -6.07 25.24
N THR A 189 -10.37 -5.39 24.15
CA THR A 189 -9.89 -4.04 23.92
C THR A 189 -11.05 -3.11 23.59
N LEU A 190 -11.05 -1.95 24.22
CA LEU A 190 -11.89 -0.82 23.87
C LEU A 190 -10.97 0.23 23.27
N GLY A 191 -11.17 0.56 22.01
CA GLY A 191 -10.38 1.56 21.29
C GLY A 191 -11.27 2.70 20.80
N PHE A 192 -10.73 3.90 20.80
CA PHE A 192 -11.25 5.01 20.04
C PHE A 192 -10.48 5.02 18.71
N ASP A 193 -11.22 4.85 17.61
CA ASP A 193 -10.66 4.86 16.27
C ASP A 193 -10.84 6.26 15.69
N PHE A 194 -9.73 6.89 15.36
CA PHE A 194 -9.70 8.12 14.59
C PHE A 194 -8.86 7.88 13.36
N ASP A 195 -9.49 7.96 12.19
CA ASP A 195 -8.82 7.79 10.91
C ASP A 195 -8.95 9.09 10.11
N GLU A 196 -7.83 9.55 9.60
CA GLU A 196 -7.76 10.77 8.81
C GLU A 196 -7.13 10.45 7.45
N LYS A 197 -7.87 10.72 6.39
CA LYS A 197 -7.43 10.59 5.01
C LYS A 197 -7.46 11.94 4.35
N ILE A 198 -6.29 12.53 4.19
CA ILE A 198 -6.13 13.84 3.59
C ILE A 198 -5.24 13.71 2.35
N ASN A 199 -5.77 14.12 1.21
CA ASN A 199 -5.01 14.23 -0.03
C ASN A 199 -5.20 15.64 -0.58
N ILE A 200 -4.21 16.49 -0.37
CA ILE A 200 -4.25 17.90 -0.76
C ILE A 200 -3.02 18.24 -1.61
N ASN A 201 -3.29 18.79 -2.78
CA ASN A 201 -2.28 19.37 -3.66
C ASN A 201 -2.41 20.88 -3.62
N VAL A 202 -1.36 21.58 -3.21
CA VAL A 202 -1.30 23.03 -3.12
C VAL A 202 -0.36 23.56 -4.20
N ASN A 203 -0.91 24.31 -5.14
CA ASN A 203 -0.15 25.01 -6.17
C ASN A 203 -0.16 26.51 -5.84
N GLY A 204 1.00 27.03 -5.48
CA GLY A 204 1.19 28.45 -5.18
C GLY A 204 2.02 29.15 -6.25
N LYS A 205 1.66 30.40 -6.56
CA LYS A 205 2.44 31.29 -7.39
C LYS A 205 2.57 32.65 -6.70
N VAL A 206 3.81 33.14 -6.55
CA VAL A 206 4.09 34.45 -5.97
C VAL A 206 4.74 35.32 -7.05
N GLY A 207 3.97 36.29 -7.51
CA GLY A 207 4.35 37.07 -8.69
C GLY A 207 4.45 36.19 -9.94
N ASP A 208 5.39 36.53 -10.84
CA ASP A 208 5.68 35.77 -12.04
C ASP A 208 6.92 34.85 -11.90
N LYS A 209 7.61 34.89 -10.76
CA LYS A 209 8.93 34.31 -10.57
C LYS A 209 8.99 33.12 -9.60
N VAL A 210 8.10 33.02 -8.63
CA VAL A 210 8.14 31.97 -7.60
C VAL A 210 6.96 31.02 -7.74
N ASN A 211 7.25 29.75 -7.95
CA ASN A 211 6.27 28.68 -7.98
C ASN A 211 6.47 27.77 -6.76
N MET A 212 5.38 27.44 -6.09
CA MET A 212 5.34 26.52 -4.95
C MET A 212 4.40 25.36 -5.25
N ASN A 213 4.90 24.14 -5.18
CA ASN A 213 4.10 22.94 -5.30
C ASN A 213 4.27 22.10 -4.03
N MET A 214 3.18 21.81 -3.36
CA MET A 214 3.15 20.97 -2.19
C MET A 214 2.06 19.91 -2.38
N ASN A 215 2.42 18.65 -2.20
CA ASN A 215 1.48 17.53 -2.16
C ASN A 215 1.53 16.92 -0.75
N TYR A 216 0.38 16.84 -0.12
CA TYR A 216 0.20 16.21 1.18
C TYR A 216 -0.83 15.09 1.05
N ASN A 217 -0.42 13.85 1.31
CA ASN A 217 -1.28 12.68 1.22
C ASN A 217 -1.04 11.77 2.43
N THR A 218 -2.08 11.55 3.24
CA THR A 218 -2.04 10.66 4.40
C THR A 218 -2.42 9.21 4.07
N ASP A 219 -2.98 8.95 2.87
CA ASP A 219 -3.35 7.60 2.40
C ASP A 219 -2.14 6.77 1.96
N ALA A 220 -0.97 7.42 1.77
CA ALA A 220 0.25 6.72 1.45
C ALA A 220 0.72 5.92 2.68
N THR A 221 0.65 4.60 2.56
CA THR A 221 1.02 3.62 3.61
C THR A 221 2.50 3.71 4.04
N PHE A 222 3.29 4.56 3.37
CA PHE A 222 4.69 4.83 3.65
C PHE A 222 4.95 6.34 3.65
N ASP A 223 5.37 6.84 4.78
CA ASP A 223 5.52 8.27 5.15
C ASP A 223 6.53 9.07 4.31
N PHE A 224 7.18 8.45 3.32
CA PHE A 224 8.29 9.03 2.58
C PHE A 224 7.93 9.89 1.38
N ASP A 225 6.75 9.67 0.79
CA ASP A 225 6.34 10.40 -0.42
C ASP A 225 5.35 11.54 -0.12
N THR A 226 4.96 11.69 1.14
CA THR A 226 3.90 12.64 1.55
C THR A 226 4.35 14.09 1.62
N LYS A 227 5.66 14.35 1.71
CA LYS A 227 6.20 15.71 1.93
C LYS A 227 7.10 16.17 0.78
N ARG A 228 6.54 16.31 -0.41
CA ARG A 228 7.25 16.94 -1.52
C ARG A 228 7.04 18.46 -1.49
N LEU A 229 7.75 19.13 -0.59
CA LEU A 229 7.80 20.59 -0.60
C LEU A 229 8.91 21.04 -1.57
N LYS A 230 8.54 21.70 -2.64
CA LYS A 230 9.51 22.33 -3.56
C LYS A 230 9.09 23.77 -3.83
N LEU A 231 9.88 24.68 -3.33
CA LEU A 231 9.77 26.10 -3.63
C LEU A 231 10.80 26.42 -4.72
N LYS A 232 10.35 26.92 -5.86
CA LYS A 232 11.21 27.22 -7.01
C LYS A 232 11.03 28.67 -7.46
N TYR A 233 12.13 29.40 -7.47
CA TYR A 233 12.24 30.71 -8.08
C TYR A 233 13.02 30.56 -9.40
N GLU A 234 12.47 31.01 -10.51
CA GLU A 234 13.11 31.04 -11.82
C GLU A 234 13.33 32.49 -12.24
N GLY A 235 14.61 32.87 -12.37
CA GLY A 235 15.03 34.21 -12.87
C GLY A 235 14.93 34.29 -14.39
N LYS A 236 14.77 35.52 -14.91
CA LYS A 236 14.76 35.81 -16.35
C LYS A 236 16.18 35.73 -16.94
N GLU A 237 16.26 35.70 -18.27
CA GLU A 237 17.57 35.62 -18.97
C GLU A 237 18.55 36.72 -18.60
N ASP A 238 18.09 37.93 -18.27
CA ASP A 238 18.91 39.08 -17.91
C ASP A 238 19.31 39.12 -16.44
N GLU A 239 18.75 38.21 -15.58
CA GLU A 239 19.02 38.23 -14.15
C GLU A 239 20.22 37.36 -13.79
N ILE A 240 20.97 37.80 -12.77
CA ILE A 240 22.12 37.06 -12.23
C ILE A 240 21.68 35.76 -11.57
N ILE A 241 20.53 35.79 -10.84
CA ILE A 241 19.96 34.64 -10.17
C ILE A 241 19.12 33.90 -11.20
N LYS A 242 19.57 32.72 -11.61
CA LYS A 242 18.84 31.87 -12.57
C LYS A 242 17.83 30.97 -11.90
N LEU A 243 18.20 30.42 -10.73
CA LEU A 243 17.39 29.46 -10.02
C LEU A 243 17.66 29.56 -8.53
N ILE A 244 16.61 29.53 -7.73
CA ILE A 244 16.67 29.20 -6.30
C ILE A 244 15.63 28.10 -6.05
N GLU A 245 16.07 26.97 -5.53
CA GLU A 245 15.19 25.88 -5.11
C GLU A 245 15.37 25.64 -3.62
N ALA A 246 14.27 25.45 -2.89
CA ALA A 246 14.24 25.05 -1.50
C ALA A 246 13.32 23.85 -1.32
N GLY A 247 13.75 22.86 -0.54
CA GLY A 247 13.10 21.57 -0.37
C GLY A 247 13.96 20.43 -0.90
N ASN A 248 13.38 19.50 -1.66
CA ASN A 248 14.15 18.43 -2.30
C ASN A 248 14.95 18.99 -3.49
N VAL A 249 16.27 19.04 -3.33
CA VAL A 249 17.20 19.60 -4.31
C VAL A 249 18.22 18.54 -4.72
N SER A 250 18.85 18.77 -5.87
CA SER A 250 19.94 17.94 -6.37
C SER A 250 21.14 18.79 -6.75
N MET A 251 22.32 18.27 -6.59
CA MET A 251 23.56 18.88 -7.06
C MET A 251 24.12 18.08 -8.23
N SER A 252 24.30 18.70 -9.38
CA SER A 252 24.97 18.13 -10.53
C SER A 252 26.41 18.61 -10.61
N THR A 253 27.34 17.76 -11.05
CA THR A 253 28.75 18.12 -11.29
C THR A 253 29.10 17.84 -12.75
N ASN A 254 29.98 18.65 -13.30
CA ASN A 254 30.50 18.46 -14.67
C ASN A 254 31.76 17.58 -14.68
N ASN A 255 32.18 17.07 -13.53
CA ASN A 255 33.35 16.20 -13.39
C ASN A 255 32.88 14.76 -13.26
N SER A 256 33.34 13.83 -14.11
CA SER A 256 32.92 12.43 -14.08
C SER A 256 33.45 11.67 -12.87
N LEU A 257 34.55 12.15 -12.25
CA LEU A 257 35.14 11.58 -11.06
C LEU A 257 34.42 12.00 -9.77
N ILE A 258 33.68 13.12 -9.81
CA ILE A 258 32.93 13.64 -8.67
C ILE A 258 31.44 13.45 -8.93
N ARG A 259 30.81 12.57 -8.21
CA ARG A 259 29.36 12.34 -8.33
C ARG A 259 28.58 13.46 -7.67
N GLY A 260 27.56 13.96 -8.36
CA GLY A 260 26.53 14.79 -7.76
C GLY A 260 25.69 14.00 -6.77
N ALA A 261 24.90 14.67 -5.94
CA ALA A 261 23.97 14.06 -5.00
C ALA A 261 22.52 14.40 -5.41
N SER A 262 21.62 13.40 -5.38
CA SER A 262 20.26 13.53 -5.92
C SER A 262 19.20 13.68 -4.83
N ALA A 263 19.45 13.16 -3.63
CA ALA A 263 18.49 13.16 -2.52
C ALA A 263 18.96 14.08 -1.39
N LEU A 264 18.82 15.36 -1.62
CA LEU A 264 19.24 16.40 -0.69
C LEU A 264 18.02 17.22 -0.26
N PHE A 265 17.88 17.49 1.02
CA PHE A 265 16.87 18.40 1.53
C PHE A 265 17.53 19.71 1.98
N GLY A 266 17.28 20.81 1.26
CA GLY A 266 17.97 22.06 1.54
C GLY A 266 17.68 23.16 0.53
N ILE A 267 18.70 23.99 0.26
CA ILE A 267 18.61 25.12 -0.67
C ILE A 267 19.68 24.98 -1.75
N ARG A 268 19.26 25.13 -3.00
CA ARG A 268 20.13 25.23 -4.20
C ARG A 268 19.95 26.60 -4.85
N THR A 269 21.05 27.20 -5.23
CA THR A 269 21.07 28.46 -5.95
C THR A 269 21.98 28.34 -7.16
N ASP A 270 21.45 28.67 -8.37
CA ASP A 270 22.21 28.76 -9.60
C ASP A 270 22.33 30.24 -10.00
N LEU A 271 23.56 30.70 -10.14
CA LEU A 271 23.90 32.08 -10.48
C LEU A 271 24.65 32.12 -11.80
N GLN A 272 24.47 33.17 -12.58
CA GLN A 272 25.22 33.40 -13.83
C GLN A 272 25.74 34.82 -13.92
N PHE A 273 27.05 34.94 -13.99
CA PHE A 273 27.78 36.19 -14.17
C PHE A 273 28.45 36.20 -15.55
N GLY A 274 27.68 36.56 -16.58
CA GLY A 274 28.14 36.48 -17.95
C GLY A 274 28.53 35.03 -18.33
N LYS A 275 29.82 34.77 -18.50
CA LYS A 275 30.37 33.44 -18.86
C LYS A 275 30.61 32.51 -17.65
N LEU A 276 30.51 33.04 -16.45
CA LEU A 276 30.66 32.25 -15.22
C LEU A 276 29.30 31.75 -14.76
N LYS A 277 29.14 30.46 -14.67
CA LYS A 277 27.99 29.75 -14.06
C LYS A 277 28.44 29.20 -12.70
N LEU A 278 27.66 29.46 -11.67
CA LEU A 278 27.93 29.06 -10.31
C LEU A 278 26.70 28.37 -9.75
N GLN A 279 26.86 27.19 -9.16
CA GLN A 279 25.84 26.46 -8.44
C GLN A 279 26.29 26.26 -7.00
N ALA A 280 25.48 26.70 -6.06
CA ALA A 280 25.72 26.48 -4.62
C ALA A 280 24.57 25.67 -4.02
N VAL A 281 24.91 24.70 -3.19
CA VAL A 281 23.95 23.84 -2.47
C VAL A 281 24.32 23.79 -0.99
N ILE A 282 23.35 24.00 -0.13
CA ILE A 282 23.46 23.76 1.33
C ILE A 282 22.29 22.88 1.71
N SER A 283 22.56 21.67 2.19
CA SER A 283 21.54 20.69 2.42
C SER A 283 21.85 19.77 3.60
N GLN A 284 20.80 19.19 4.13
CA GLN A 284 20.86 18.03 5.00
C GLN A 284 20.68 16.79 4.12
N GLN A 285 21.59 15.84 4.24
CA GLN A 285 21.48 14.55 3.54
C GLN A 285 20.77 13.57 4.45
N GLU A 286 19.68 13.00 3.96
CA GLU A 286 18.89 11.98 4.65
C GLU A 286 19.08 10.59 4.02
N SER A 287 19.80 10.51 2.91
CA SER A 287 20.06 9.28 2.19
C SER A 287 21.45 8.72 2.48
N GLU A 288 21.55 7.39 2.41
CA GLU A 288 22.81 6.66 2.52
C GLU A 288 23.10 5.96 1.19
N ALA A 289 24.35 6.03 0.74
CA ALA A 289 24.78 5.34 -0.46
C ALA A 289 24.94 3.85 -0.19
N GLN A 290 24.25 3.03 -0.95
CA GLN A 290 24.31 1.58 -0.88
C GLN A 290 24.74 1.00 -2.23
N THR A 291 25.52 -0.08 -2.20
CA THR A 291 25.90 -0.80 -3.40
C THR A 291 25.40 -2.24 -3.30
N VAL A 292 24.61 -2.65 -4.27
CA VAL A 292 24.14 -4.02 -4.42
C VAL A 292 24.86 -4.64 -5.61
N THR A 293 25.58 -5.72 -5.37
CA THR A 293 26.25 -6.48 -6.46
C THR A 293 25.47 -7.74 -6.74
N SER A 294 25.13 -7.95 -8.00
CA SER A 294 24.59 -9.19 -8.52
C SER A 294 25.53 -9.73 -9.58
N ARG A 295 25.84 -11.00 -9.55
CA ARG A 295 26.54 -11.62 -10.67
C ARG A 295 25.48 -12.15 -11.61
N GLY A 296 25.56 -11.78 -12.85
CA GLY A 296 24.75 -12.35 -13.92
C GLY A 296 24.89 -13.87 -13.93
N GLY A 297 23.77 -14.58 -14.09
CA GLY A 297 23.68 -15.98 -13.79
C GLY A 297 23.11 -16.16 -12.39
N ALA A 298 22.00 -16.88 -12.30
CA ALA A 298 21.18 -16.99 -11.12
C ALA A 298 21.98 -17.42 -9.89
N GLN A 299 22.05 -16.56 -8.91
CA GLN A 299 22.63 -16.88 -7.61
C GLN A 299 21.76 -17.93 -6.91
N THR A 300 22.42 -18.92 -6.31
CA THR A 300 21.77 -19.85 -5.40
C THR A 300 21.59 -19.17 -4.05
N THR A 301 20.36 -19.11 -3.57
CA THR A 301 20.01 -18.59 -2.25
C THR A 301 19.78 -19.76 -1.31
N THR A 302 20.43 -19.76 -0.16
CA THR A 302 20.20 -20.76 0.89
C THR A 302 19.04 -20.37 1.77
N PHE A 303 18.30 -21.36 2.27
CA PHE A 303 17.25 -21.17 3.26
C PHE A 303 17.40 -22.16 4.42
N ASP A 304 16.99 -21.73 5.60
CA ASP A 304 17.00 -22.51 6.81
C ASP A 304 15.93 -21.99 7.77
N PHE A 305 14.87 -22.78 7.97
CA PHE A 305 13.78 -22.44 8.89
C PHE A 305 13.21 -23.70 9.58
N SER A 306 12.60 -23.48 10.76
CA SER A 306 12.03 -24.55 11.56
C SER A 306 10.64 -24.98 11.09
N ALA A 307 10.19 -26.18 11.47
CA ALA A 307 8.89 -26.73 11.09
C ALA A 307 7.68 -25.89 11.54
N ASP A 308 7.83 -25.07 12.58
CA ASP A 308 6.77 -24.15 13.04
C ASP A 308 6.58 -22.93 12.12
N ASN A 309 7.41 -22.78 11.10
CA ASN A 309 7.37 -21.62 10.18
C ASN A 309 6.46 -21.86 8.95
N TYR A 310 5.42 -22.67 9.10
CA TYR A 310 4.39 -22.87 8.07
C TYR A 310 3.60 -21.57 7.81
N GLU A 311 2.98 -21.45 6.62
CA GLU A 311 2.14 -20.31 6.26
C GLU A 311 0.77 -20.38 6.96
N GLU A 312 0.65 -19.79 8.14
CA GLU A 312 -0.56 -19.74 8.94
C GLU A 312 -1.63 -18.83 8.30
N ASN A 313 -2.93 -19.21 8.40
CA ASN A 313 -4.09 -18.43 7.95
C ASN A 313 -4.09 -18.10 6.45
N ARG A 314 -3.58 -18.99 5.63
CA ARG A 314 -3.44 -18.75 4.19
C ARG A 314 -3.96 -19.86 3.29
N HIS A 315 -3.82 -21.11 3.71
CA HIS A 315 -4.19 -22.28 2.94
C HIS A 315 -5.27 -23.07 3.69
N PHE A 316 -6.37 -23.43 3.00
CA PHE A 316 -7.51 -24.07 3.65
C PHE A 316 -8.12 -25.15 2.76
N PHE A 317 -8.39 -26.33 3.34
CA PHE A 317 -9.25 -27.32 2.74
C PHE A 317 -10.70 -26.83 2.72
N LEU A 318 -11.44 -27.15 1.68
CA LEU A 318 -12.85 -26.73 1.53
C LEU A 318 -13.81 -27.53 2.45
N ALA A 319 -13.43 -28.73 2.83
CA ALA A 319 -14.12 -29.59 3.79
C ALA A 319 -13.16 -30.65 4.36
N HIS A 320 -13.49 -31.30 5.48
CA HIS A 320 -12.68 -32.36 6.09
C HIS A 320 -12.47 -33.55 5.15
N TYR A 321 -13.42 -33.87 4.32
CA TYR A 321 -13.28 -34.88 3.26
C TYR A 321 -12.03 -34.69 2.40
N PHE A 322 -11.72 -33.46 2.00
CA PHE A 322 -10.54 -33.17 1.18
C PHE A 322 -9.25 -33.29 1.99
N ARG A 323 -9.28 -32.94 3.27
CA ARG A 323 -8.16 -33.15 4.20
C ARG A 323 -7.87 -34.65 4.37
N ASP A 324 -8.89 -35.46 4.66
CA ASP A 324 -8.77 -36.89 4.93
C ASP A 324 -8.34 -37.70 3.70
N THR A 325 -8.68 -37.24 2.51
CA THR A 325 -8.32 -37.88 1.25
C THR A 325 -7.01 -37.36 0.65
N TYR A 326 -6.44 -36.28 1.17
CA TYR A 326 -5.26 -35.60 0.63
C TYR A 326 -4.06 -36.52 0.50
N ASP A 327 -3.61 -37.18 1.56
CA ASP A 327 -2.48 -38.11 1.59
C ASP A 327 -2.65 -39.25 0.57
N LYS A 328 -3.86 -39.81 0.51
CA LYS A 328 -4.17 -40.89 -0.41
C LYS A 328 -4.11 -40.44 -1.86
N ASN A 329 -4.63 -39.25 -2.16
CA ASN A 329 -4.64 -38.73 -3.52
C ASN A 329 -3.23 -38.43 -4.06
N LEU A 330 -2.26 -38.17 -3.19
CA LEU A 330 -0.86 -37.85 -3.55
C LEU A 330 0.11 -39.03 -3.42
N THR A 331 -0.41 -40.26 -3.22
CA THR A 331 0.47 -41.44 -3.10
C THR A 331 1.21 -41.80 -4.36
N GLN A 332 0.71 -41.45 -5.54
CA GLN A 332 1.25 -41.84 -6.86
C GLN A 332 1.66 -40.63 -7.70
N LEU A 333 2.30 -39.64 -7.09
CA LEU A 333 2.84 -38.50 -7.84
C LEU A 333 3.70 -39.00 -9.03
N PRO A 334 3.67 -38.33 -10.16
CA PRO A 334 2.91 -37.08 -10.47
C PRO A 334 1.41 -37.29 -10.78
N ASN A 335 0.91 -38.53 -10.77
CA ASN A 335 -0.49 -38.85 -11.01
C ASN A 335 -1.32 -38.63 -9.75
N ILE A 336 -2.41 -37.86 -9.88
CA ILE A 336 -3.33 -37.58 -8.77
C ILE A 336 -4.49 -38.57 -8.82
N LEU A 337 -4.73 -39.26 -7.72
CA LEU A 337 -5.79 -40.27 -7.62
C LEU A 337 -7.17 -39.66 -7.28
N SER A 338 -7.29 -38.34 -7.25
CA SER A 338 -8.56 -37.68 -6.96
C SER A 338 -9.57 -37.83 -8.09
N GLY A 339 -10.77 -38.34 -7.76
CA GLY A 339 -11.92 -38.34 -8.67
C GLY A 339 -12.73 -37.04 -8.62
N VAL A 340 -12.29 -36.05 -7.82
CA VAL A 340 -12.97 -34.79 -7.62
C VAL A 340 -12.56 -33.77 -8.66
N THR A 341 -13.51 -32.91 -9.05
CA THR A 341 -13.23 -31.67 -9.78
C THR A 341 -14.15 -30.58 -9.25
N ILE A 342 -13.58 -29.54 -8.64
CA ILE A 342 -14.31 -28.33 -8.23
C ILE A 342 -14.67 -27.54 -9.50
N ASN A 343 -15.97 -27.32 -9.73
CA ASN A 343 -16.48 -26.64 -10.92
C ASN A 343 -16.75 -25.16 -10.67
N ARG A 344 -17.21 -24.85 -9.45
CA ARG A 344 -17.60 -23.48 -9.06
C ARG A 344 -17.27 -23.24 -7.60
N ILE A 345 -16.82 -22.05 -7.27
CA ILE A 345 -16.54 -21.62 -5.90
C ILE A 345 -16.79 -20.12 -5.74
N GLU A 346 -17.35 -19.74 -4.60
CA GLU A 346 -17.39 -18.38 -4.08
C GLU A 346 -16.69 -18.35 -2.74
N VAL A 347 -15.75 -17.42 -2.58
CA VAL A 347 -14.94 -17.26 -1.37
C VAL A 347 -15.28 -15.94 -0.72
N TRP A 348 -15.76 -15.99 0.52
CA TRP A 348 -16.23 -14.83 1.27
C TRP A 348 -15.33 -14.55 2.46
N VAL A 349 -15.03 -13.27 2.68
CA VAL A 349 -14.23 -12.83 3.83
C VAL A 349 -14.86 -11.63 4.52
N THR A 350 -14.48 -11.39 5.77
CA THR A 350 -14.84 -10.17 6.51
C THR A 350 -14.40 -8.93 5.73
N ASN A 351 -15.30 -7.98 5.55
CA ASN A 351 -15.04 -6.76 4.80
C ASN A 351 -14.37 -5.71 5.70
N LYS A 352 -13.04 -5.69 5.74
CA LYS A 352 -12.24 -4.68 6.46
C LYS A 352 -11.81 -3.50 5.60
N ARG A 353 -11.96 -3.62 4.27
CA ARG A 353 -11.48 -2.62 3.32
C ARG A 353 -12.56 -1.66 2.85
N ASN A 354 -13.74 -1.72 3.47
CA ASN A 354 -14.91 -0.93 3.05
C ASN A 354 -15.19 -1.03 1.54
N ASN A 355 -14.90 -2.19 0.95
CA ASN A 355 -15.25 -2.48 -0.43
C ASN A 355 -16.68 -3.01 -0.46
N TYR A 356 -17.59 -2.24 -1.05
CA TYR A 356 -19.00 -2.57 -1.16
C TYR A 356 -19.39 -3.04 -2.58
N ASP A 357 -18.43 -3.56 -3.34
CA ASP A 357 -18.73 -4.19 -4.63
C ASP A 357 -19.42 -5.54 -4.38
N ASN A 358 -20.73 -5.58 -4.60
CA ASN A 358 -21.58 -6.75 -4.38
C ASN A 358 -21.44 -7.43 -2.99
N PRO A 359 -21.55 -6.69 -1.87
CA PRO A 359 -21.48 -7.28 -0.55
C PRO A 359 -22.73 -8.14 -0.29
N ARG A 360 -22.57 -9.21 0.47
CA ARG A 360 -23.68 -10.05 0.92
C ARG A 360 -23.57 -10.31 2.43
N ASN A 361 -24.73 -10.39 3.07
CA ASN A 361 -24.80 -10.91 4.42
C ASN A 361 -24.64 -12.42 4.37
N ILE A 362 -23.79 -12.98 5.22
CA ILE A 362 -23.56 -14.41 5.28
C ILE A 362 -23.64 -14.93 6.71
N VAL A 363 -24.13 -16.15 6.84
CA VAL A 363 -24.03 -16.98 8.05
C VAL A 363 -23.16 -18.18 7.67
N ALA A 364 -21.93 -18.17 8.18
CA ALA A 364 -20.97 -19.22 7.92
C ALA A 364 -21.09 -20.29 9.02
N LEU A 365 -21.27 -21.53 8.62
CA LEU A 365 -21.56 -22.65 9.52
C LEU A 365 -20.43 -23.68 9.44
N THR A 366 -19.89 -24.09 10.59
CA THR A 366 -18.76 -25.04 10.68
C THR A 366 -19.16 -26.41 10.13
N ASP A 367 -20.34 -26.93 10.51
CA ASP A 367 -20.76 -28.28 10.19
C ASP A 367 -21.49 -28.40 8.84
N LEU A 368 -21.65 -27.28 8.10
CA LEU A 368 -22.33 -27.30 6.80
C LEU A 368 -21.60 -28.20 5.81
N GLY A 369 -22.33 -29.15 5.27
CA GLY A 369 -21.81 -30.10 4.27
C GLY A 369 -20.93 -31.23 4.83
N GLU A 370 -20.68 -31.30 6.13
CA GLU A 370 -19.86 -32.36 6.71
C GLU A 370 -20.69 -33.61 6.99
N ALA A 371 -20.20 -34.77 6.53
CA ALA A 371 -20.77 -36.07 6.86
C ALA A 371 -20.19 -36.62 8.17
N PHE A 372 -18.93 -36.33 8.45
CA PHE A 372 -18.19 -36.61 9.67
C PHE A 372 -17.54 -35.32 10.19
N HIS A 373 -16.89 -35.37 11.29
CA HIS A 373 -16.25 -34.20 11.93
C HIS A 373 -17.22 -33.08 12.25
N ILE A 374 -18.39 -33.44 12.77
CA ILE A 374 -19.41 -32.49 13.20
C ILE A 374 -19.08 -32.01 14.61
N GLY A 375 -18.98 -30.71 14.80
CA GLY A 375 -18.67 -30.12 16.10
C GLY A 375 -19.82 -30.26 17.08
N ASN A 376 -21.06 -29.99 16.62
CA ASN A 376 -22.27 -30.13 17.44
C ASN A 376 -23.13 -31.34 17.03
N ASN A 377 -22.77 -32.51 17.51
CA ASN A 377 -23.44 -33.78 17.19
C ASN A 377 -24.91 -33.84 17.61
N THR A 378 -25.32 -33.08 18.65
CA THR A 378 -26.68 -33.13 19.20
C THR A 378 -27.69 -32.30 18.41
N ALA A 379 -27.23 -31.18 17.81
CA ALA A 379 -28.10 -30.28 17.09
C ALA A 379 -28.35 -30.72 15.63
N TRP A 380 -27.34 -31.32 14.96
CA TRP A 380 -27.36 -31.52 13.50
C TRP A 380 -27.53 -32.98 13.08
N GLN A 381 -27.20 -33.92 13.91
CA GLN A 381 -27.46 -35.33 13.67
C GLN A 381 -28.94 -35.63 13.98
N GLY A 382 -29.79 -35.45 13.01
CA GLY A 382 -31.08 -36.09 12.98
C GLY A 382 -30.93 -37.59 12.79
N THR A 383 -32.03 -38.35 12.96
CA THR A 383 -32.14 -39.81 12.85
C THR A 383 -31.65 -40.35 11.51
N GLY A 384 -30.34 -40.35 11.35
CA GLY A 384 -29.63 -41.11 10.36
C GLY A 384 -30.03 -40.77 8.93
N ASN A 385 -29.29 -40.01 8.30
CA ASN A 385 -28.87 -40.33 6.95
C ASN A 385 -27.86 -39.28 6.43
N PRO A 386 -26.61 -39.65 6.33
CA PRO A 386 -25.78 -39.00 5.32
C PRO A 386 -26.48 -39.31 3.98
N SER A 387 -26.96 -38.30 3.33
CA SER A 387 -27.88 -38.40 2.21
C SER A 387 -27.20 -38.83 0.91
N ASN A 388 -26.51 -39.95 0.98
CA ASN A 388 -26.21 -40.69 -0.20
C ASN A 388 -26.37 -42.20 0.02
N PRO A 389 -27.60 -42.70 -0.09
CA PRO A 389 -27.92 -44.13 0.13
C PRO A 389 -27.29 -45.06 -0.91
N THR A 390 -26.65 -44.53 -1.96
CA THR A 390 -26.17 -45.34 -3.11
C THR A 390 -24.66 -45.35 -3.32
N SER A 391 -23.89 -44.64 -2.51
CA SER A 391 -22.41 -44.72 -2.55
C SER A 391 -21.83 -44.67 -1.15
N ASN A 392 -20.90 -45.55 -0.85
CA ASN A 392 -20.07 -45.54 0.37
C ASN A 392 -19.10 -44.31 0.42
N VAL A 393 -19.39 -43.26 -0.30
CA VAL A 393 -18.55 -42.07 -0.41
C VAL A 393 -19.18 -40.98 0.45
N ASN A 394 -18.53 -40.65 1.52
CA ASN A 394 -18.94 -39.57 2.46
C ASN A 394 -18.59 -38.19 1.88
N ALA A 395 -19.06 -37.93 0.70
CA ALA A 395 -18.78 -36.70 -0.02
C ALA A 395 -19.50 -35.49 0.60
N PRO A 396 -18.85 -34.35 0.74
CA PRO A 396 -19.47 -33.16 1.31
C PRO A 396 -20.63 -32.65 0.44
N THR A 397 -21.77 -32.39 1.07
CA THR A 397 -22.95 -31.86 0.37
C THR A 397 -23.89 -31.20 1.38
N ASN A 398 -24.74 -30.26 0.96
CA ASN A 398 -25.75 -29.61 1.82
C ASN A 398 -26.65 -30.64 2.54
N ASN A 399 -26.80 -31.82 1.98
CA ASN A 399 -27.59 -32.90 2.55
C ASN A 399 -26.76 -33.98 3.31
N ALA A 400 -25.48 -33.72 3.59
CA ALA A 400 -24.63 -34.68 4.30
C ALA A 400 -25.06 -34.87 5.75
N ASN A 401 -25.68 -33.85 6.33
CA ASN A 401 -26.32 -33.84 7.65
C ASN A 401 -27.64 -33.06 7.60
N THR A 402 -28.30 -32.88 8.76
CA THR A 402 -29.59 -32.21 8.83
C THR A 402 -29.50 -30.68 8.96
N LEU A 403 -28.29 -30.13 9.11
CA LEU A 403 -28.09 -28.71 9.37
C LEU A 403 -28.72 -27.81 8.30
N TYR A 404 -28.40 -28.03 7.03
CA TYR A 404 -28.91 -27.18 5.94
C TYR A 404 -30.44 -27.20 5.88
N ALA A 405 -31.04 -28.38 5.99
CA ALA A 405 -32.50 -28.54 6.03
C ALA A 405 -33.12 -27.80 7.21
N GLN A 406 -32.52 -27.85 8.39
CA GLN A 406 -32.98 -27.12 9.57
C GLN A 406 -32.85 -25.61 9.40
N MET A 407 -31.71 -25.11 8.85
CA MET A 407 -31.49 -23.70 8.58
C MET A 407 -32.46 -23.10 7.57
N THR A 408 -32.88 -23.89 6.58
CA THR A 408 -33.83 -23.44 5.56
C THR A 408 -35.28 -23.55 5.99
N SER A 409 -35.61 -24.34 7.04
CA SER A 409 -36.97 -24.55 7.53
C SER A 409 -37.20 -24.03 8.95
N THR A 410 -36.68 -24.72 9.95
CA THR A 410 -36.90 -24.43 11.38
C THR A 410 -36.28 -23.13 11.82
N TYR A 411 -35.06 -22.85 11.32
CA TYR A 411 -34.27 -21.68 11.68
C TYR A 411 -34.21 -20.65 10.55
N ALA A 412 -35.23 -20.62 9.68
CA ALA A 412 -35.30 -19.71 8.54
C ALA A 412 -35.23 -18.23 8.92
N ALA A 413 -35.54 -17.86 10.17
CA ALA A 413 -35.34 -16.51 10.72
C ALA A 413 -33.89 -16.06 10.64
N ALA A 414 -32.89 -16.95 10.59
CA ALA A 414 -31.49 -16.62 10.37
C ALA A 414 -31.16 -16.07 8.98
N ARG A 415 -32.14 -16.04 8.06
CA ARG A 415 -32.02 -15.29 6.80
C ARG A 415 -31.94 -13.80 7.00
N ASP A 416 -32.59 -13.30 8.06
CA ASP A 416 -32.39 -11.91 8.48
C ASP A 416 -31.14 -11.83 9.36
N ILE A 417 -30.15 -11.08 8.89
CA ILE A 417 -28.86 -10.92 9.58
C ILE A 417 -29.03 -10.40 11.02
N SER A 418 -30.07 -9.59 11.28
CA SER A 418 -30.38 -9.06 12.62
C SER A 418 -30.87 -10.15 13.58
N GLN A 419 -31.49 -11.22 13.07
CA GLN A 419 -32.07 -12.30 13.86
C GLN A 419 -31.12 -13.49 14.04
N VAL A 420 -29.99 -13.54 13.34
CA VAL A 420 -29.05 -14.67 13.37
C VAL A 420 -28.65 -15.01 14.80
N SER A 421 -28.14 -14.04 15.56
CA SER A 421 -27.67 -14.30 16.93
C SER A 421 -28.78 -14.80 17.84
N ASN A 422 -29.98 -14.22 17.74
CA ASN A 422 -31.12 -14.68 18.53
C ASN A 422 -31.54 -16.09 18.12
N THR A 423 -31.57 -16.40 16.83
CA THR A 423 -31.96 -17.72 16.33
C THR A 423 -30.95 -18.79 16.71
N MET A 424 -29.66 -18.53 16.51
CA MET A 424 -28.61 -19.53 16.75
C MET A 424 -28.33 -19.76 18.22
N ASN A 425 -28.36 -18.73 19.09
CA ASN A 425 -28.13 -18.86 20.52
C ASN A 425 -29.24 -19.60 21.25
N ASN A 426 -30.42 -19.73 20.63
CA ASN A 426 -31.50 -20.53 21.17
C ASN A 426 -31.34 -22.03 20.89
N ILE A 427 -30.37 -22.43 20.09
CA ILE A 427 -30.08 -23.83 19.77
C ILE A 427 -29.10 -24.36 20.83
N PRO A 428 -29.50 -25.38 21.65
CA PRO A 428 -28.64 -25.92 22.69
C PRO A 428 -27.32 -26.44 22.14
N GLY A 429 -26.22 -26.01 22.74
CA GLY A 429 -24.87 -26.44 22.37
C GLY A 429 -24.26 -25.71 21.16
N VAL A 430 -24.93 -24.74 20.57
CA VAL A 430 -24.40 -23.93 19.45
C VAL A 430 -23.82 -22.63 19.98
N GLU A 431 -22.56 -22.37 19.69
CA GLU A 431 -21.81 -21.21 20.18
C GLU A 431 -21.32 -20.35 19.01
N GLY A 432 -21.64 -19.04 19.09
CA GLY A 432 -21.12 -18.05 18.10
C GLY A 432 -19.60 -17.92 18.20
N GLY A 433 -18.93 -17.83 17.06
CA GLY A 433 -17.47 -17.82 16.99
C GLY A 433 -16.82 -19.21 17.02
N MET A 434 -17.58 -20.26 17.29
CA MET A 434 -17.13 -21.66 17.25
C MET A 434 -17.88 -22.45 16.19
N ASP A 435 -19.23 -22.54 16.32
CA ASP A 435 -20.07 -23.32 15.41
C ASP A 435 -20.58 -22.50 14.23
N TYR A 436 -20.76 -21.21 14.42
CA TYR A 436 -21.17 -20.30 13.36
C TYR A 436 -20.54 -18.92 13.47
N GLU A 437 -20.44 -18.24 12.34
CA GLU A 437 -20.04 -16.84 12.24
C GLU A 437 -21.08 -16.05 11.45
N LYS A 438 -21.40 -14.87 11.96
CA LYS A 438 -22.29 -13.89 11.34
C LYS A 438 -21.43 -12.78 10.73
N ILE A 439 -21.54 -12.56 9.44
CA ILE A 439 -20.80 -11.48 8.76
C ILE A 439 -21.78 -10.59 8.00
N GLU A 440 -21.84 -9.34 8.42
CA GLU A 440 -22.59 -8.31 7.72
C GLU A 440 -21.74 -7.75 6.58
N SER A 441 -22.34 -7.62 5.39
CA SER A 441 -21.67 -7.09 4.20
C SER A 441 -20.33 -7.77 3.88
N ALA A 442 -20.27 -9.10 3.95
CA ALA A 442 -19.10 -9.87 3.58
C ALA A 442 -18.64 -9.55 2.15
N ARG A 443 -17.33 -9.55 1.95
CA ARG A 443 -16.70 -9.30 0.66
C ARG A 443 -16.46 -10.61 -0.08
N LEU A 444 -16.88 -10.65 -1.34
CA LEU A 444 -16.53 -11.74 -2.27
C LEU A 444 -15.10 -11.52 -2.78
N LEU A 445 -14.24 -12.54 -2.64
CA LEU A 445 -12.91 -12.52 -3.23
C LEU A 445 -12.98 -12.73 -4.74
N THR A 446 -12.19 -11.96 -5.46
CA THR A 446 -12.00 -12.15 -6.90
C THR A 446 -11.07 -13.34 -7.17
N SER A 447 -11.17 -13.95 -8.35
CA SER A 447 -10.30 -15.07 -8.76
C SER A 447 -8.80 -14.72 -8.77
N SER A 448 -8.46 -13.43 -8.76
CA SER A 448 -7.08 -12.94 -8.67
C SER A 448 -6.52 -12.94 -7.24
N GLU A 449 -7.37 -13.01 -6.19
CA GLU A 449 -6.96 -12.92 -4.78
C GLU A 449 -6.69 -14.29 -4.13
N TYR A 450 -7.06 -15.38 -4.79
CA TYR A 450 -6.77 -16.74 -4.34
C TYR A 450 -6.43 -17.66 -5.51
N THR A 451 -5.87 -18.82 -5.21
CA THR A 451 -5.68 -19.95 -6.14
C THR A 451 -6.46 -21.14 -5.62
N LEU A 452 -7.11 -21.86 -6.51
CA LEU A 452 -7.89 -23.07 -6.21
C LEU A 452 -7.18 -24.29 -6.79
N ASN A 453 -6.92 -25.29 -5.96
CA ASN A 453 -6.60 -26.63 -6.45
C ASN A 453 -7.88 -27.43 -6.60
N SER A 454 -8.39 -27.50 -7.84
CA SER A 454 -9.69 -28.11 -8.15
C SER A 454 -9.72 -29.62 -7.94
N LYS A 455 -8.55 -30.30 -7.94
CA LYS A 455 -8.45 -31.76 -7.76
C LYS A 455 -8.31 -32.17 -6.31
N LEU A 456 -7.63 -31.38 -5.49
CA LEU A 456 -7.37 -31.66 -4.10
C LEU A 456 -8.32 -30.94 -3.13
N GLY A 457 -9.15 -30.00 -3.65
CA GLY A 457 -10.18 -29.31 -2.87
C GLY A 457 -9.62 -28.41 -1.77
N TYR A 458 -8.60 -27.60 -2.08
CA TYR A 458 -8.10 -26.56 -1.18
C TYR A 458 -7.91 -25.22 -1.91
N ILE A 459 -7.95 -24.14 -1.15
CA ILE A 459 -7.66 -22.79 -1.62
C ILE A 459 -6.40 -22.23 -0.95
N SER A 460 -5.68 -21.41 -1.67
CA SER A 460 -4.51 -20.68 -1.19
C SER A 460 -4.74 -19.19 -1.42
N LEU A 461 -4.83 -18.41 -0.37
CA LEU A 461 -5.03 -16.96 -0.45
C LEU A 461 -3.72 -16.26 -0.81
N LYS A 462 -3.78 -15.20 -1.62
CA LYS A 462 -2.59 -14.40 -1.92
C LYS A 462 -2.16 -13.52 -0.73
N GLN A 463 -3.11 -13.12 0.10
CA GLN A 463 -2.85 -12.40 1.34
C GLN A 463 -3.22 -13.27 2.54
N THR A 464 -2.42 -13.21 3.59
CA THR A 464 -2.68 -13.89 4.85
C THR A 464 -3.82 -13.18 5.59
N LEU A 465 -4.77 -13.95 6.11
CA LEU A 465 -5.86 -13.42 6.91
C LEU A 465 -5.37 -12.99 8.29
N GLN A 466 -5.94 -11.91 8.78
CA GLN A 466 -5.74 -11.49 10.16
C GLN A 466 -6.43 -12.47 11.13
N PRO A 467 -6.02 -12.55 12.39
CA PRO A 467 -6.63 -13.44 13.36
C PRO A 467 -8.14 -13.27 13.50
N ASP A 468 -8.65 -12.04 13.37
CA ASP A 468 -10.06 -11.68 13.52
C ASP A 468 -10.85 -11.66 12.20
N GLU A 469 -10.25 -12.08 11.08
CA GLU A 469 -10.97 -12.26 9.82
C GLU A 469 -11.55 -13.66 9.70
N VAL A 470 -12.78 -13.73 9.22
CA VAL A 470 -13.50 -14.95 8.92
C VAL A 470 -13.33 -15.32 7.46
N LEU A 471 -13.18 -16.59 7.17
CA LEU A 471 -13.17 -17.15 5.83
C LEU A 471 -14.29 -18.16 5.68
N ALA A 472 -15.10 -17.98 4.65
CA ALA A 472 -16.19 -18.88 4.34
C ALA A 472 -16.30 -19.12 2.83
N VAL A 473 -16.90 -20.26 2.44
CA VAL A 473 -17.00 -20.64 1.04
C VAL A 473 -18.34 -21.27 0.71
N ALA A 474 -18.77 -21.12 -0.54
CA ALA A 474 -19.73 -22.01 -1.20
C ALA A 474 -19.06 -22.63 -2.42
N PHE A 475 -19.23 -23.92 -2.64
CA PHE A 475 -18.59 -24.61 -3.76
C PHE A 475 -19.46 -25.72 -4.33
N GLU A 476 -19.27 -25.99 -5.61
CA GLU A 476 -19.88 -27.10 -6.36
C GLU A 476 -18.75 -27.91 -6.98
N TYR A 477 -18.89 -29.23 -6.88
CA TYR A 477 -17.91 -30.14 -7.44
C TYR A 477 -18.55 -31.39 -8.02
N THR A 478 -17.83 -32.05 -8.92
CA THR A 478 -18.22 -33.32 -9.52
C THR A 478 -17.36 -34.43 -8.95
N LEU A 479 -18.00 -35.55 -8.56
CA LEU A 479 -17.37 -36.79 -8.12
C LEU A 479 -18.13 -37.99 -8.72
N GLY A 480 -17.44 -38.86 -9.43
CA GLY A 480 -18.05 -40.04 -10.06
C GLY A 480 -19.20 -39.68 -11.04
N GLY A 481 -19.11 -38.55 -11.71
CA GLY A 481 -20.14 -38.11 -12.68
C GLY A 481 -21.39 -37.46 -12.05
N ARG A 482 -21.41 -37.28 -10.73
CA ARG A 482 -22.48 -36.59 -10.01
C ARG A 482 -21.98 -35.23 -9.49
N SER A 483 -22.89 -34.23 -9.52
CA SER A 483 -22.61 -32.89 -8.97
C SER A 483 -23.10 -32.80 -7.52
N TYR A 484 -22.30 -32.14 -6.69
CA TYR A 484 -22.56 -31.91 -5.27
C TYR A 484 -22.30 -30.45 -4.95
N GLN A 485 -23.16 -29.86 -4.11
CA GLN A 485 -23.04 -28.48 -3.67
C GLN A 485 -22.95 -28.40 -2.16
N VAL A 486 -22.08 -27.53 -1.67
CA VAL A 486 -21.94 -27.13 -0.26
C VAL A 486 -22.07 -25.62 -0.17
N GLY A 487 -22.98 -25.16 0.68
CA GLY A 487 -23.31 -23.73 0.81
C GLY A 487 -24.21 -23.23 -0.31
N GLU A 488 -24.52 -21.94 -0.27
CA GLU A 488 -25.35 -21.24 -1.22
C GLU A 488 -24.52 -20.21 -1.99
N PHE A 489 -24.74 -20.14 -3.30
CA PHE A 489 -24.12 -19.13 -4.11
C PHE A 489 -24.92 -17.82 -4.08
N SER A 490 -24.26 -16.74 -4.34
CA SER A 490 -24.90 -15.40 -4.44
C SER A 490 -26.00 -15.32 -5.48
N SER A 491 -25.93 -16.17 -6.53
CA SER A 491 -26.97 -16.31 -7.56
C SER A 491 -28.21 -17.10 -7.12
N ASP A 492 -28.08 -17.95 -6.11
CA ASP A 492 -29.17 -18.86 -5.67
C ASP A 492 -30.24 -18.08 -4.90
N ILE A 493 -29.81 -17.08 -4.14
CA ILE A 493 -30.66 -16.18 -3.36
C ILE A 493 -30.67 -14.80 -4.01
N LYS A 494 -31.74 -14.46 -4.71
CA LYS A 494 -31.86 -13.20 -5.46
C LYS A 494 -32.07 -11.98 -4.56
N GLU A 495 -32.65 -12.18 -3.39
CA GLU A 495 -32.90 -11.10 -2.43
C GLU A 495 -31.60 -10.74 -1.70
N THR A 496 -31.04 -9.58 -2.04
CA THR A 496 -29.74 -9.11 -1.50
C THR A 496 -29.76 -8.86 0.02
N GLY A 497 -30.93 -8.65 0.61
CA GLY A 497 -31.09 -8.47 2.05
C GLY A 497 -31.01 -9.78 2.86
N GLN A 498 -31.25 -10.94 2.22
CA GLN A 498 -31.17 -12.23 2.88
C GLN A 498 -29.73 -12.72 3.00
N SER A 499 -29.41 -13.33 4.16
CA SER A 499 -28.12 -13.95 4.43
C SER A 499 -27.96 -15.27 3.66
N LEU A 500 -26.77 -15.49 3.09
CA LEU A 500 -26.39 -16.76 2.50
C LEU A 500 -25.88 -17.72 3.58
N PHE A 501 -26.26 -18.99 3.50
CA PHE A 501 -25.70 -20.05 4.33
C PHE A 501 -24.50 -20.66 3.63
N VAL A 502 -23.30 -20.48 4.21
CA VAL A 502 -22.03 -20.89 3.60
C VAL A 502 -21.18 -21.71 4.57
N LYS A 503 -20.23 -22.47 4.05
CA LYS A 503 -19.30 -23.28 4.82
C LYS A 503 -18.24 -22.39 5.48
N LEU A 504 -18.07 -22.50 6.79
CA LEU A 504 -17.01 -21.84 7.55
C LEU A 504 -15.69 -22.60 7.39
N LEU A 505 -14.63 -21.89 6.99
CA LEU A 505 -13.26 -22.42 6.91
C LEU A 505 -12.36 -21.89 8.02
N LYS A 506 -12.56 -20.63 8.42
CA LYS A 506 -11.83 -19.99 9.53
C LYS A 506 -12.76 -19.08 10.30
N ASN A 507 -12.78 -19.26 11.61
CA ASN A 507 -13.54 -18.44 12.57
C ASN A 507 -12.68 -17.32 13.18
N THR A 508 -13.33 -16.44 13.94
CA THR A 508 -12.66 -15.36 14.69
C THR A 508 -11.94 -15.88 15.95
N ALA A 509 -12.38 -16.96 16.54
CA ALA A 509 -11.77 -17.53 17.75
C ALA A 509 -10.38 -18.09 17.47
N ASN A 510 -10.13 -18.62 16.26
CA ASN A 510 -8.87 -19.23 15.84
C ASN A 510 -8.30 -20.18 16.92
N SER A 511 -9.20 -21.00 17.51
CA SER A 511 -8.89 -21.94 18.58
C SER A 511 -8.71 -23.35 18.04
N PRO A 512 -7.75 -24.13 18.57
CA PRO A 512 -7.62 -25.55 18.25
C PRO A 512 -8.87 -26.40 18.58
N ASP A 513 -9.71 -25.94 19.52
CA ASP A 513 -10.96 -26.62 19.90
C ASP A 513 -12.08 -26.44 18.85
N ALA A 514 -11.91 -25.52 17.90
CA ALA A 514 -12.89 -25.29 16.86
C ALA A 514 -12.84 -26.40 15.80
N ALA A 515 -13.97 -26.94 15.39
CA ALA A 515 -14.02 -27.98 14.36
C ALA A 515 -13.43 -27.53 12.98
N CYS A 516 -13.41 -26.23 12.69
CA CYS A 516 -12.77 -25.69 11.47
C CYS A 516 -11.23 -25.54 11.58
N TRP A 517 -10.61 -25.77 12.76
CA TRP A 517 -9.17 -25.66 12.96
C TRP A 517 -8.36 -26.54 12.03
N ASP A 518 -8.83 -27.76 11.83
CA ASP A 518 -8.17 -28.75 10.99
C ASP A 518 -8.29 -28.49 9.50
N LEU A 519 -9.14 -27.56 9.09
CA LEU A 519 -9.24 -27.16 7.68
C LEU A 519 -8.06 -26.27 7.25
N MET A 520 -7.35 -25.63 8.20
CA MET A 520 -6.15 -24.87 7.90
C MET A 520 -4.98 -25.82 7.62
N MET A 521 -4.38 -25.66 6.45
CA MET A 521 -3.19 -26.43 6.05
C MET A 521 -1.95 -25.93 6.79
N LYS A 522 -1.29 -26.84 7.53
CA LYS A 522 -0.07 -26.58 8.29
C LYS A 522 1.16 -27.28 7.68
N ASN A 523 1.04 -27.71 6.43
CA ASN A 523 2.05 -28.45 5.66
C ASN A 523 2.57 -27.66 4.46
N VAL A 524 2.38 -26.34 4.45
CA VAL A 524 2.84 -25.42 3.38
C VAL A 524 3.85 -24.42 3.94
N TYR A 525 4.99 -24.29 3.25
CA TYR A 525 6.10 -23.43 3.66
C TYR A 525 6.48 -22.49 2.54
N SER A 526 6.76 -21.22 2.86
CA SER A 526 7.20 -20.23 1.89
C SER A 526 8.73 -20.05 1.93
N LEU A 527 9.33 -20.03 0.75
CA LEU A 527 10.73 -19.64 0.56
C LEU A 527 10.90 -18.12 0.50
N ASN A 528 9.78 -17.35 0.49
CA ASN A 528 9.75 -15.91 0.21
C ASN A 528 10.48 -15.55 -1.09
N ALA A 529 10.35 -16.42 -2.10
CA ALA A 529 10.97 -16.31 -3.40
C ALA A 529 9.93 -16.41 -4.50
N TYR A 530 10.21 -15.81 -5.64
CA TYR A 530 9.36 -15.89 -6.82
C TYR A 530 10.11 -16.57 -7.96
N SER A 531 9.37 -17.27 -8.83
CA SER A 531 9.94 -17.94 -10.01
C SER A 531 11.12 -18.86 -9.69
N VAL A 532 10.92 -19.75 -8.73
CA VAL A 532 11.93 -20.73 -8.30
C VAL A 532 12.18 -21.74 -9.41
N GLN A 533 13.44 -21.95 -9.76
CA GLN A 533 13.84 -22.90 -10.81
C GLN A 533 14.02 -24.31 -10.25
N LYS A 534 13.62 -25.32 -11.04
CA LYS A 534 13.84 -26.73 -10.72
C LYS A 534 15.35 -27.07 -10.68
N GLU A 535 16.13 -26.47 -11.58
CA GLU A 535 17.57 -26.65 -11.64
C GLU A 535 18.23 -26.12 -10.37
N LYS A 536 19.02 -26.95 -9.71
CA LYS A 536 19.71 -26.68 -8.44
C LYS A 536 18.79 -26.38 -7.24
N PHE A 537 17.50 -26.72 -7.34
CA PHE A 537 16.65 -26.71 -6.16
C PHE A 537 17.01 -27.91 -5.26
N GLN A 538 17.33 -27.62 -4.01
CA GLN A 538 17.62 -28.66 -3.01
C GLN A 538 16.83 -28.36 -1.73
N LEU A 539 16.14 -29.37 -1.24
CA LEU A 539 15.49 -29.36 0.07
C LEU A 539 15.98 -30.53 0.89
N ASN A 540 16.34 -30.27 2.11
CA ASN A 540 16.67 -31.29 3.11
C ASN A 540 15.81 -31.05 4.35
N ILE A 541 15.33 -32.13 4.95
CA ILE A 541 14.66 -32.11 6.25
C ILE A 541 15.62 -32.67 7.26
N THR A 542 15.88 -31.92 8.33
CA THR A 542 16.81 -32.31 9.38
C THR A 542 16.13 -32.34 10.74
N TYR A 543 16.62 -33.19 11.61
CA TYR A 543 16.23 -33.34 13.01
C TYR A 543 17.42 -33.06 13.93
N GLN A 544 17.25 -32.21 14.92
CA GLN A 544 18.27 -31.94 15.91
C GLN A 544 18.34 -33.07 16.94
N SER A 545 19.47 -33.77 16.96
CA SER A 545 19.70 -34.88 17.87
C SER A 545 19.87 -34.42 19.32
N ASP A 546 19.10 -34.99 20.24
CA ASP A 546 19.22 -34.70 21.68
C ASP A 546 20.54 -35.13 22.28
N THR A 547 21.17 -36.16 21.71
CA THR A 547 22.41 -36.73 22.25
C THR A 547 23.63 -35.93 21.82
N THR A 548 23.66 -35.46 20.58
CA THR A 548 24.85 -34.83 19.97
C THR A 548 24.66 -33.34 19.67
N GLY A 549 23.42 -32.85 19.68
CA GLY A 549 23.09 -31.49 19.30
C GLY A 549 23.20 -31.23 17.77
N VAL A 550 23.64 -32.20 16.99
CA VAL A 550 23.87 -32.10 15.55
C VAL A 550 22.58 -32.32 14.78
N TYR A 551 22.41 -31.64 13.67
CA TYR A 551 21.30 -31.82 12.76
C TYR A 551 21.51 -33.03 11.85
N LEU A 552 20.65 -34.05 12.01
CA LEU A 552 20.68 -35.29 11.25
C LEU A 552 19.58 -35.27 10.18
N ARG A 553 19.86 -35.81 8.99
CA ARG A 553 18.87 -36.00 7.90
C ARG A 553 17.94 -37.22 8.13
N TYR A 554 18.06 -37.92 9.24
CA TYR A 554 17.33 -39.14 9.58
C TYR A 554 17.06 -39.20 11.08
N ILE A 555 16.10 -40.03 11.48
CA ILE A 555 15.88 -40.39 12.89
C ILE A 555 16.78 -41.60 13.22
N PRO A 556 17.54 -41.56 14.33
CA PRO A 556 18.52 -42.61 14.64
C PRO A 556 17.89 -43.90 15.11
N GLU A 557 16.62 -43.91 15.53
CA GLU A 557 15.95 -45.03 16.18
C GLU A 557 14.66 -45.46 15.44
N GLY A 558 14.21 -46.69 15.67
CA GLY A 558 12.95 -47.17 15.14
C GLY A 558 13.02 -47.82 13.76
N LYS A 559 11.86 -48.11 13.18
CA LYS A 559 11.71 -48.77 11.88
C LYS A 559 12.30 -47.94 10.72
N ILE A 560 12.29 -46.63 10.84
CA ILE A 560 12.79 -45.68 9.86
C ILE A 560 14.23 -45.21 10.16
N ALA A 561 14.94 -45.92 11.04
CA ALA A 561 16.31 -45.60 11.38
C ALA A 561 17.19 -45.53 10.11
N LYS A 562 17.98 -44.45 9.99
CA LYS A 562 18.85 -44.16 8.86
C LYS A 562 18.14 -43.87 7.51
N MET A 563 16.78 -43.88 7.46
CA MET A 563 16.07 -43.46 6.27
C MET A 563 16.04 -41.93 6.20
N PRO A 564 16.36 -41.28 5.07
CA PRO A 564 16.28 -39.84 4.94
C PRO A 564 14.86 -39.33 5.26
N LEU A 565 14.76 -38.29 6.07
CA LEU A 565 13.46 -37.68 6.44
C LEU A 565 12.69 -37.20 5.21
N LEU A 566 13.38 -36.72 4.19
CA LEU A 566 12.77 -36.34 2.90
C LEU A 566 11.94 -37.51 2.32
N ARG A 567 12.48 -38.72 2.35
CA ARG A 567 11.80 -39.95 1.90
C ARG A 567 10.65 -40.35 2.85
N VAL A 568 10.87 -40.23 4.17
CA VAL A 568 9.83 -40.53 5.15
C VAL A 568 8.61 -39.60 4.95
N MET A 569 8.83 -38.34 4.59
CA MET A 569 7.78 -37.32 4.34
C MET A 569 7.20 -37.39 2.92
N ASN A 570 7.51 -38.44 2.15
CA ASN A 570 7.04 -38.67 0.78
C ASN A 570 7.47 -37.60 -0.25
N LEU A 571 8.59 -36.95 -0.02
CA LEU A 571 9.17 -35.90 -0.88
C LEU A 571 10.38 -36.42 -1.72
N ASP A 572 10.67 -37.72 -1.64
CA ASP A 572 11.70 -38.45 -2.42
C ASP A 572 11.14 -39.79 -2.81
N ARG A 573 10.29 -39.81 -3.84
CA ARG A 573 9.66 -41.00 -4.42
C ARG A 573 9.93 -41.16 -5.91
N LEU A 574 10.34 -40.09 -6.55
CA LEU A 574 10.56 -39.97 -7.97
C LEU A 574 12.06 -39.83 -8.24
N ASN A 575 12.47 -40.20 -9.42
CA ASN A 575 13.81 -39.90 -9.93
C ASN A 575 13.78 -38.53 -10.67
N SER A 576 14.94 -38.08 -11.09
CA SER A 576 15.11 -36.82 -11.84
C SER A 576 14.27 -36.72 -13.11
N GLN A 577 13.77 -37.84 -13.63
CA GLN A 577 12.89 -37.94 -14.81
C GLN A 577 11.41 -38.03 -14.45
N ASN A 578 11.05 -37.84 -13.19
CA ASN A 578 9.69 -37.96 -12.62
C ASN A 578 9.10 -39.38 -12.76
N GLN A 579 9.95 -40.42 -12.79
CA GLN A 579 9.54 -41.82 -12.73
C GLN A 579 9.64 -42.35 -11.29
N THR A 580 8.87 -43.37 -10.96
CA THR A 580 8.90 -43.97 -9.64
C THR A 580 10.29 -44.55 -9.32
N GLY A 581 10.90 -44.04 -8.24
CA GLY A 581 12.22 -44.49 -7.77
C GLY A 581 12.89 -43.34 -7.01
N ALA A 582 13.14 -43.52 -5.72
CA ALA A 582 13.79 -42.51 -4.89
C ALA A 582 15.26 -42.33 -5.27
N ASP A 583 15.70 -41.11 -5.50
CA ASP A 583 17.06 -40.75 -5.88
C ASP A 583 17.82 -39.94 -4.80
N GLY A 584 17.17 -39.64 -3.67
CA GLY A 584 17.73 -38.89 -2.55
C GLY A 584 17.58 -37.37 -2.67
N PHE A 585 16.93 -36.90 -3.73
CA PHE A 585 16.62 -35.50 -3.95
C PHE A 585 15.13 -35.20 -3.79
N PHE A 586 14.82 -33.94 -3.65
CA PHE A 586 13.45 -33.47 -3.53
C PHE A 586 12.68 -33.61 -4.85
N ASP A 587 11.51 -34.22 -4.78
CA ASP A 587 10.59 -34.37 -5.91
C ASP A 587 9.96 -33.02 -6.28
N PHE A 588 10.54 -32.33 -7.26
CA PHE A 588 10.02 -31.05 -7.74
C PHE A 588 8.86 -31.28 -8.73
N VAL A 589 7.64 -31.32 -8.21
CA VAL A 589 6.41 -31.50 -8.99
C VAL A 589 5.57 -30.24 -8.89
N GLU A 590 5.57 -29.43 -9.98
CA GLU A 590 4.88 -28.16 -10.04
C GLU A 590 3.38 -28.30 -9.73
N GLY A 591 2.85 -27.43 -8.84
CA GLY A 591 1.46 -27.41 -8.40
C GLY A 591 1.10 -28.43 -7.31
N TYR A 592 2.02 -29.34 -6.90
CA TYR A 592 1.75 -30.37 -5.90
C TYR A 592 2.78 -30.45 -4.77
N THR A 593 4.05 -30.47 -5.06
CA THR A 593 5.09 -30.39 -4.02
C THR A 593 5.73 -29.01 -3.96
N VAL A 594 5.64 -28.27 -5.03
CA VAL A 594 6.16 -26.90 -5.12
C VAL A 594 5.26 -26.07 -6.03
N THR A 595 5.13 -24.77 -5.73
CA THR A 595 4.63 -23.76 -6.66
C THR A 595 5.78 -22.83 -6.97
N ALA A 596 6.37 -22.99 -8.14
CA ALA A 596 7.57 -22.26 -8.55
C ALA A 596 7.30 -20.74 -8.61
N ALA A 597 6.13 -20.34 -9.11
CA ALA A 597 5.76 -18.92 -9.24
C ALA A 597 5.84 -18.15 -7.92
N ASP A 598 5.41 -18.76 -6.82
CA ASP A 598 5.29 -18.12 -5.50
C ASP A 598 6.33 -18.65 -4.49
N GLY A 599 7.18 -19.61 -4.91
CA GLY A 599 8.20 -20.21 -4.04
C GLY A 599 7.65 -20.92 -2.81
N ARG A 600 6.58 -21.72 -2.98
CA ARG A 600 5.96 -22.47 -1.89
C ARG A 600 6.23 -23.95 -2.01
N ILE A 601 6.53 -24.59 -0.88
CA ILE A 601 6.72 -26.02 -0.72
C ILE A 601 5.48 -26.60 -0.05
N TYR A 602 4.92 -27.63 -0.67
CA TYR A 602 3.77 -28.39 -0.15
C TYR A 602 4.22 -29.80 0.19
N PHE A 603 3.95 -30.23 1.42
CA PHE A 603 4.15 -31.63 1.76
C PHE A 603 2.97 -32.44 1.24
N PRO A 604 3.21 -33.59 0.59
CA PRO A 604 2.16 -34.47 0.06
C PRO A 604 1.45 -35.27 1.16
N VAL A 605 1.61 -34.86 2.40
CA VAL A 605 0.97 -35.40 3.60
C VAL A 605 0.50 -34.25 4.49
N VAL A 606 -0.64 -34.41 5.14
CA VAL A 606 -1.27 -33.33 5.93
C VAL A 606 -0.47 -33.01 7.18
N GLU A 607 0.00 -34.03 7.91
CA GLU A 607 0.74 -33.86 9.17
C GLU A 607 2.11 -34.58 9.10
N PRO A 608 3.08 -34.03 8.34
CA PRO A 608 4.36 -34.67 8.11
C PRO A 608 5.13 -34.95 9.41
N PHE A 609 5.15 -34.02 10.37
CA PHE A 609 5.88 -34.19 11.64
C PHE A 609 4.99 -34.74 12.78
N GLY A 610 3.70 -34.94 12.53
CA GLY A 610 2.69 -35.46 13.47
C GLY A 610 2.31 -36.91 13.21
N SER A 611 1.02 -37.10 12.92
CA SER A 611 0.40 -38.43 12.72
C SER A 611 1.05 -39.27 11.63
N HIS A 612 1.53 -38.64 10.55
CA HIS A 612 2.26 -39.36 9.48
C HIS A 612 3.57 -39.96 9.99
N LEU A 613 4.38 -39.14 10.70
CA LEU A 613 5.63 -39.61 11.31
C LEU A 613 5.41 -40.70 12.34
N ARG A 614 4.36 -40.59 13.15
CA ARG A 614 3.95 -41.63 14.13
C ARG A 614 3.71 -42.99 13.43
N LYS A 615 2.94 -42.97 12.35
CA LYS A 615 2.69 -44.18 11.53
C LYS A 615 3.97 -44.78 10.93
N ALA A 616 4.89 -43.89 10.47
CA ALA A 616 6.15 -44.31 9.87
C ALA A 616 7.10 -44.96 10.90
N ILE A 617 7.17 -44.44 12.13
CA ILE A 617 7.98 -44.99 13.23
C ILE A 617 7.44 -46.33 13.67
N GLY A 618 6.12 -46.52 13.73
CA GLY A 618 5.44 -47.76 14.06
C GLY A 618 5.66 -48.30 15.48
N ASN A 619 6.08 -47.43 16.42
CA ASN A 619 6.23 -47.69 17.84
C ASN A 619 5.87 -46.44 18.63
N ASP A 620 4.82 -46.48 19.42
CA ASP A 620 4.27 -45.33 20.12
C ASP A 620 5.24 -44.70 21.12
N ALA A 621 5.99 -45.49 21.90
CA ALA A 621 6.95 -44.99 22.85
C ALA A 621 8.10 -44.22 22.19
N LEU A 622 8.54 -44.66 21.02
CA LEU A 622 9.50 -43.91 20.20
C LEU A 622 8.86 -42.72 19.48
N ALA A 623 7.63 -42.86 19.03
CA ALA A 623 6.88 -41.80 18.40
C ALA A 623 6.73 -40.61 19.35
N ASP A 624 6.39 -40.83 20.62
CA ASP A 624 6.26 -39.77 21.62
C ASP A 624 7.56 -38.97 21.80
N LYS A 625 8.73 -39.54 21.52
CA LYS A 625 10.01 -38.85 21.56
C LYS A 625 10.23 -37.91 20.33
N TYR A 626 9.85 -38.36 19.15
CA TYR A 626 10.21 -37.71 17.90
C TYR A 626 9.07 -36.92 17.23
N VAL A 627 7.81 -37.27 17.50
CA VAL A 627 6.65 -36.65 16.88
C VAL A 627 6.39 -35.27 17.46
N PHE A 628 6.10 -34.34 16.59
CA PHE A 628 5.72 -32.96 16.94
C PHE A 628 4.23 -32.73 16.65
N GLN A 629 3.36 -33.38 17.44
CA GLN A 629 1.91 -33.31 17.24
C GLN A 629 1.34 -31.94 17.64
N GLU A 630 1.98 -31.28 18.63
CA GLU A 630 1.59 -29.93 19.09
C GLU A 630 1.63 -28.89 17.98
N LEU A 631 2.36 -29.14 16.89
CA LEU A 631 2.37 -28.30 15.69
C LEU A 631 0.97 -28.21 15.05
N TYR A 632 0.18 -29.30 15.16
CA TYR A 632 -1.14 -29.41 14.51
C TYR A 632 -2.28 -29.16 15.50
N ASP A 633 -2.14 -29.62 16.74
CA ASP A 633 -3.18 -29.61 17.77
C ASP A 633 -3.15 -28.35 18.64
N SER A 634 -2.18 -27.45 18.43
CA SER A 634 -2.06 -26.20 19.18
C SER A 634 -1.83 -24.99 18.27
N THR A 635 -1.89 -23.80 18.86
CA THR A 635 -1.56 -22.59 18.11
C THR A 635 -0.06 -22.54 17.79
N ARG A 636 0.32 -21.87 16.69
CA ARG A 636 1.71 -21.71 16.29
C ARG A 636 2.59 -21.15 17.40
N THR A 637 2.04 -20.26 18.22
CA THR A 637 2.77 -19.68 19.38
C THR A 637 3.11 -20.73 20.42
N VAL A 638 2.16 -21.59 20.76
CA VAL A 638 2.37 -22.70 21.71
C VAL A 638 3.34 -23.73 21.14
N ALA A 639 3.14 -24.12 19.88
CA ALA A 639 4.04 -25.06 19.19
C ALA A 639 5.49 -24.54 19.17
N ARG A 640 5.68 -23.25 18.92
CA ARG A 640 7.02 -22.60 18.95
C ARG A 640 7.65 -22.63 20.35
N GLN A 641 6.87 -22.47 21.40
CA GLN A 641 7.35 -22.51 22.78
C GLN A 641 7.74 -23.92 23.23
N THR A 642 7.22 -24.97 22.57
CA THR A 642 7.54 -26.37 22.86
C THR A 642 8.89 -26.75 22.23
N ALA A 643 9.98 -26.17 22.75
CA ALA A 643 11.33 -26.35 22.22
C ALA A 643 11.80 -27.82 22.19
N GLU A 644 11.29 -28.65 23.11
CA GLU A 644 11.62 -30.10 23.16
C GLU A 644 11.12 -30.87 21.92
N LYS A 645 10.11 -30.36 21.21
CA LYS A 645 9.52 -30.99 20.02
C LYS A 645 9.88 -30.25 18.73
N ASN A 646 10.14 -28.94 18.82
CA ASN A 646 10.45 -28.09 17.66
C ASN A 646 11.91 -28.26 17.22
N LYS A 647 12.28 -29.46 16.81
CA LYS A 647 13.64 -29.86 16.43
C LYS A 647 13.83 -30.08 14.92
N TYR A 648 12.76 -29.93 14.13
CA TYR A 648 12.78 -30.14 12.70
C TYR A 648 13.09 -28.84 11.98
N ARG A 649 14.02 -28.91 10.99
CA ARG A 649 14.37 -27.79 10.14
C ARG A 649 14.30 -28.21 8.67
N LEU A 650 13.84 -27.27 7.87
CA LEU A 650 13.88 -27.33 6.42
C LEU A 650 15.05 -26.49 5.95
N THR A 651 16.01 -27.11 5.32
CA THR A 651 17.26 -26.47 4.86
C THR A 651 17.50 -26.78 3.41
N GLY A 652 18.09 -25.86 2.70
CA GLY A 652 18.39 -26.10 1.28
C GLY A 652 18.85 -24.87 0.56
N GLU A 653 18.79 -24.97 -0.74
CA GLU A 653 19.11 -23.88 -1.65
C GLU A 653 18.17 -23.88 -2.84
N TYR A 654 17.91 -22.70 -3.36
CA TYR A 654 17.11 -22.51 -4.55
C TYR A 654 17.74 -21.47 -5.46
N ARG A 655 17.35 -21.54 -6.71
CA ARG A 655 17.65 -20.54 -7.72
C ARG A 655 16.33 -19.87 -8.13
N ALA A 656 16.27 -18.52 -8.06
CA ALA A 656 15.13 -17.77 -8.57
C ALA A 656 15.43 -17.28 -9.99
N SER A 657 14.44 -17.33 -10.89
CA SER A 657 14.66 -17.04 -12.30
C SER A 657 14.55 -15.55 -12.67
N ASN A 658 14.41 -14.67 -11.71
CA ASN A 658 14.51 -13.24 -11.96
C ASN A 658 16.00 -12.85 -12.18
N ALA A 659 16.65 -13.55 -13.12
CA ALA A 659 18.03 -13.24 -13.48
C ALA A 659 18.19 -11.80 -14.01
N ASN A 660 17.11 -11.20 -14.47
CA ASN A 660 17.04 -9.82 -14.95
C ASN A 660 16.54 -8.82 -13.90
N GLU A 661 15.97 -9.26 -12.77
CA GLU A 661 15.53 -8.39 -11.69
C GLU A 661 16.51 -8.41 -10.51
N ILE A 662 17.01 -7.26 -10.15
CA ILE A 662 17.89 -7.06 -8.99
C ILE A 662 17.11 -6.27 -7.95
N ARG A 663 16.84 -6.90 -6.81
CA ARG A 663 16.21 -6.23 -5.67
C ARG A 663 17.26 -5.45 -4.89
N LEU A 664 16.99 -4.17 -4.69
CA LEU A 664 17.92 -3.25 -4.07
C LEU A 664 17.93 -3.36 -2.53
N GLY A 665 16.91 -4.02 -1.96
CA GLY A 665 16.74 -4.08 -0.49
C GLY A 665 16.30 -2.74 0.13
N ALA A 666 15.98 -1.77 -0.70
CA ALA A 666 15.50 -0.44 -0.31
C ALA A 666 14.17 -0.15 -1.04
N MET A 667 13.24 0.49 -0.35
CA MET A 667 11.97 0.97 -0.91
C MET A 667 12.02 2.49 -1.06
N ASN A 668 11.20 3.05 -1.96
CA ASN A 668 11.14 4.48 -2.24
C ASN A 668 12.52 5.10 -2.52
N VAL A 669 13.26 4.45 -3.39
CA VAL A 669 14.58 4.90 -3.83
C VAL A 669 14.42 6.23 -4.58
N PRO A 670 15.25 7.26 -4.29
CA PRO A 670 15.16 8.54 -4.98
C PRO A 670 15.36 8.39 -6.49
N GLN A 671 14.50 9.03 -7.28
CA GLN A 671 14.58 8.97 -8.75
C GLN A 671 15.94 9.54 -9.24
N GLY A 672 16.58 8.82 -10.16
CA GLY A 672 17.88 9.20 -10.72
C GLY A 672 19.08 8.89 -9.82
N SER A 673 18.87 8.28 -8.63
CA SER A 673 19.96 7.87 -7.74
C SER A 673 20.57 6.52 -8.10
N VAL A 674 19.85 5.71 -8.89
CA VAL A 674 20.26 4.36 -9.26
C VAL A 674 21.20 4.41 -10.46
N ARG A 675 22.36 3.79 -10.31
CA ARG A 675 23.33 3.63 -11.39
C ARG A 675 23.77 2.18 -11.49
N VAL A 676 23.59 1.61 -12.65
CA VAL A 676 23.94 0.20 -12.93
C VAL A 676 25.21 0.14 -13.76
N THR A 677 26.12 -0.73 -13.34
CA THR A 677 27.36 -1.02 -14.07
C THR A 677 27.49 -2.53 -14.28
N ALA A 678 27.87 -2.96 -15.47
CA ALA A 678 28.12 -4.35 -15.79
C ALA A 678 29.51 -4.51 -16.39
N GLY A 679 30.37 -5.34 -15.78
CA GLY A 679 31.73 -5.55 -16.25
C GLY A 679 32.57 -4.26 -16.34
N GLY A 680 32.27 -3.26 -15.51
CA GLY A 680 32.94 -1.94 -15.52
C GLY A 680 32.34 -0.92 -16.49
N MET A 681 31.40 -1.30 -17.35
CA MET A 681 30.66 -0.37 -18.22
C MET A 681 29.41 0.15 -17.51
N THR A 682 29.15 1.44 -17.62
CA THR A 682 27.91 2.04 -17.11
C THR A 682 26.78 1.80 -18.11
N LEU A 683 25.68 1.25 -17.60
CA LEU A 683 24.47 1.00 -18.38
C LEU A 683 23.57 2.27 -18.41
N VAL A 684 22.75 2.38 -19.44
CA VAL A 684 21.86 3.50 -19.67
C VAL A 684 20.44 3.14 -19.22
N GLU A 685 19.86 3.95 -18.34
CA GLU A 685 18.48 3.78 -17.87
C GLU A 685 17.49 3.93 -19.06
N ASN A 686 16.43 3.12 -19.03
CA ASN A 686 15.40 2.98 -20.07
C ASN A 686 15.89 2.38 -21.41
N SER A 687 17.17 2.06 -21.55
CA SER A 687 17.73 1.39 -22.72
C SER A 687 18.25 -0.01 -22.31
N ASP A 688 19.15 -0.06 -21.35
CA ASP A 688 19.78 -1.30 -20.88
C ASP A 688 19.10 -1.87 -19.64
N TYR A 689 18.49 -1.01 -18.82
CA TYR A 689 17.76 -1.38 -17.62
C TYR A 689 16.62 -0.43 -17.32
N THR A 690 15.63 -0.86 -16.53
CA THR A 690 14.58 -0.03 -15.93
C THR A 690 14.61 -0.12 -14.42
N VAL A 691 14.12 0.91 -13.74
CA VAL A 691 14.06 0.97 -12.28
C VAL A 691 12.62 1.20 -11.82
N ASP A 692 12.12 0.30 -10.98
CA ASP A 692 10.97 0.60 -10.14
C ASP A 692 11.48 1.24 -8.84
N TYR A 693 11.43 2.55 -8.80
CA TYR A 693 11.91 3.33 -7.67
C TYR A 693 11.07 3.13 -6.40
N THR A 694 9.79 2.76 -6.54
CA THR A 694 8.88 2.53 -5.41
C THR A 694 9.19 1.21 -4.71
N LEU A 695 9.36 0.13 -5.49
CA LEU A 695 9.64 -1.20 -4.97
C LEU A 695 11.13 -1.47 -4.78
N GLY A 696 12.01 -0.59 -5.29
CA GLY A 696 13.46 -0.79 -5.27
C GLY A 696 13.90 -1.99 -6.08
N ILE A 697 13.41 -2.10 -7.32
CA ILE A 697 13.74 -3.19 -8.24
C ILE A 697 14.38 -2.62 -9.50
N VAL A 698 15.53 -3.15 -9.86
CA VAL A 698 16.17 -2.88 -11.15
C VAL A 698 15.95 -4.07 -12.08
N THR A 699 15.36 -3.84 -13.24
CA THR A 699 15.16 -4.87 -14.27
C THR A 699 16.12 -4.61 -15.41
N ILE A 700 17.01 -5.57 -15.68
CA ILE A 700 17.94 -5.52 -16.81
C ILE A 700 17.18 -5.92 -18.08
N LEU A 701 17.16 -5.04 -19.09
CA LEU A 701 16.50 -5.24 -20.37
C LEU A 701 17.43 -5.94 -21.38
N ASN A 702 18.73 -5.70 -21.24
CA ASN A 702 19.73 -6.25 -22.16
C ASN A 702 20.09 -7.70 -21.79
N GLN A 703 19.46 -8.65 -22.50
CA GLN A 703 19.63 -10.09 -22.26
C GLN A 703 21.07 -10.56 -22.43
N SER A 704 21.86 -9.93 -23.29
CA SER A 704 23.24 -10.32 -23.54
C SER A 704 24.15 -10.14 -22.31
N ILE A 705 23.85 -9.16 -21.45
CA ILE A 705 24.57 -8.92 -20.18
C ILE A 705 24.30 -10.05 -19.18
N ILE A 706 23.03 -10.51 -19.17
CA ILE A 706 22.59 -11.60 -18.28
C ILE A 706 23.21 -12.91 -18.72
N ASP A 707 23.13 -13.23 -20.02
CA ASP A 707 23.64 -14.48 -20.59
C ASP A 707 25.17 -14.59 -20.49
N ALA A 708 25.88 -13.46 -20.58
CA ALA A 708 27.33 -13.42 -20.39
C ALA A 708 27.76 -13.65 -18.93
N GLY A 709 26.85 -13.73 -17.97
CA GLY A 709 27.17 -13.89 -16.54
C GLY A 709 28.01 -12.77 -15.94
N THR A 710 27.93 -11.57 -16.53
CA THR A 710 28.74 -10.42 -16.14
C THR A 710 28.31 -9.92 -14.75
N ALA A 711 29.30 -9.56 -13.90
CA ALA A 711 29.00 -8.97 -12.60
C ALA A 711 28.32 -7.60 -12.79
N ILE A 712 27.13 -7.48 -12.25
CA ILE A 712 26.35 -6.25 -12.27
C ILE A 712 26.43 -5.60 -10.89
N SER A 713 26.83 -4.35 -10.83
CA SER A 713 26.85 -3.55 -9.61
C SER A 713 25.85 -2.41 -9.73
N VAL A 714 24.93 -2.34 -8.77
CA VAL A 714 23.92 -1.30 -8.67
C VAL A 714 24.26 -0.41 -7.49
N ASN A 715 24.58 0.83 -7.77
CA ASN A 715 24.75 1.87 -6.75
C ASN A 715 23.45 2.64 -6.63
N LEU A 716 22.97 2.85 -5.43
CA LEU A 716 21.75 3.59 -5.14
C LEU A 716 21.92 4.44 -3.90
N GLU A 717 21.08 5.45 -3.76
CA GLU A 717 20.86 6.16 -2.51
C GLU A 717 19.58 5.60 -1.86
N SER A 718 19.67 5.13 -0.62
CA SER A 718 18.51 4.68 0.15
C SER A 718 18.17 5.69 1.24
N ASN A 719 16.89 6.01 1.40
CA ASN A 719 16.42 6.82 2.51
C ASN A 719 16.42 5.95 3.77
N THR A 720 17.19 6.34 4.77
CA THR A 720 17.20 5.65 6.06
C THR A 720 16.10 6.19 6.96
N LEU A 721 15.17 5.32 7.37
CA LEU A 721 14.06 5.63 8.27
C LEU A 721 14.50 6.17 9.63
N TYR A 722 15.69 5.78 10.09
CA TYR A 722 16.24 6.12 11.39
C TYR A 722 17.72 6.46 11.28
N SER A 723 18.06 7.54 10.57
CA SER A 723 19.43 8.06 10.65
C SER A 723 19.62 8.74 12.02
N MET A 724 20.34 8.08 12.90
CA MET A 724 20.72 8.67 14.20
C MET A 724 21.75 9.79 14.06
N GLN A 725 22.33 9.99 12.86
CA GLN A 725 23.35 11.01 12.60
C GLN A 725 22.87 12.01 11.56
N ARG A 726 23.00 13.29 11.86
CA ARG A 726 22.68 14.35 10.92
C ARG A 726 23.88 14.62 10.01
N LYS A 727 23.71 14.40 8.71
CA LYS A 727 24.69 14.67 7.66
C LYS A 727 24.37 16.00 7.01
N THR A 728 25.30 16.95 7.07
CA THR A 728 25.18 18.25 6.40
C THR A 728 26.12 18.26 5.21
N MET A 729 25.59 18.58 4.03
CA MET A 729 26.35 18.68 2.81
C MET A 729 26.35 20.15 2.31
N MET A 730 27.52 20.66 2.00
CA MET A 730 27.72 21.91 1.31
C MET A 730 28.44 21.65 0.00
N GLY A 731 27.91 22.17 -1.09
CA GLY A 731 28.47 21.98 -2.42
C GLY A 731 28.56 23.28 -3.20
N LEU A 732 29.65 23.47 -3.92
CA LEU A 732 29.85 24.54 -4.86
C LEU A 732 30.38 23.95 -6.16
N ASN A 733 29.74 24.29 -7.27
CA ASN A 733 30.18 23.94 -8.63
C ASN A 733 30.23 25.19 -9.47
N PHE A 734 31.32 25.39 -10.17
CA PHE A 734 31.46 26.52 -11.10
C PHE A 734 31.93 26.06 -12.47
N THR A 735 31.49 26.76 -13.50
CA THR A 735 31.93 26.56 -14.88
C THR A 735 32.12 27.90 -15.53
N TYR A 736 33.29 28.11 -16.15
CA TYR A 736 33.60 29.29 -16.91
C TYR A 736 33.80 28.94 -18.38
N ASP A 737 32.92 29.46 -19.22
CA ASP A 737 32.96 29.27 -20.68
C ASP A 737 33.84 30.35 -21.33
N PHE A 738 35.15 30.06 -21.52
CA PHE A 738 36.08 30.98 -22.19
C PHE A 738 35.67 31.24 -23.63
N SER A 739 35.26 30.17 -24.32
CA SER A 739 34.77 30.22 -25.70
C SER A 739 33.74 29.10 -25.90
N GLN A 740 33.08 29.07 -27.08
CA GLN A 740 32.20 27.92 -27.42
C GLN A 740 32.95 26.59 -27.46
N ASN A 741 34.27 26.63 -27.56
CA ASN A 741 35.12 25.44 -27.73
C ASN A 741 35.96 25.11 -26.48
N PHE A 742 36.02 26.00 -25.49
CA PHE A 742 36.80 25.77 -24.28
C PHE A 742 36.06 26.19 -23.04
N SER A 743 35.83 25.24 -22.14
CA SER A 743 35.29 25.47 -20.81
C SER A 743 36.20 24.89 -19.72
N PHE A 744 36.25 25.61 -18.59
CA PHE A 744 36.97 25.20 -17.39
C PHE A 744 35.99 25.22 -16.21
N GLY A 745 36.04 24.21 -15.38
CA GLY A 745 35.15 24.09 -14.23
C GLY A 745 35.83 23.49 -13.01
N GLY A 746 35.16 23.57 -11.89
CA GLY A 746 35.59 22.91 -10.66
C GLY A 746 34.44 22.77 -9.71
N SER A 747 34.55 21.75 -8.86
CA SER A 747 33.56 21.39 -7.86
C SER A 747 34.25 21.20 -6.50
N ILE A 748 33.60 21.65 -5.44
CA ILE A 748 33.97 21.37 -4.06
C ILE A 748 32.74 20.93 -3.29
N MET A 749 32.83 19.83 -2.59
CA MET A 749 31.77 19.25 -1.76
C MET A 749 32.35 18.95 -0.37
N HIS A 750 31.65 19.40 0.65
CA HIS A 750 32.01 19.14 2.04
C HIS A 750 30.86 18.46 2.75
N LEU A 751 31.08 17.25 3.26
CA LEU A 751 30.15 16.47 4.05
C LEU A 751 30.61 16.46 5.51
N SER A 752 29.74 16.87 6.42
CA SER A 752 30.00 16.85 7.87
C SER A 752 28.87 16.14 8.59
N GLU A 753 29.20 15.15 9.40
CA GLU A 753 28.31 14.41 10.27
C GLU A 753 28.40 14.96 11.71
N LYS A 754 27.24 15.03 12.39
CA LYS A 754 27.16 15.38 13.80
C LYS A 754 26.52 14.23 14.57
N PRO A 755 27.24 13.59 15.50
CA PRO A 755 26.68 12.52 16.31
C PRO A 755 25.62 13.07 17.27
N LEU A 756 24.58 12.29 17.53
CA LEU A 756 23.53 12.60 18.51
C LEU A 756 23.98 12.31 19.95
N THR A 757 24.95 11.42 20.12
CA THR A 757 25.47 10.99 21.42
C THR A 757 26.90 11.48 21.64
N SER A 758 27.27 11.75 22.87
CA SER A 758 28.64 12.17 23.25
C SER A 758 29.65 11.02 23.20
N LYS A 759 29.20 9.76 23.15
CA LYS A 759 30.04 8.58 22.96
C LYS A 759 29.61 7.85 21.71
N VAL A 760 30.52 7.66 20.80
CA VAL A 760 30.30 6.98 19.51
C VAL A 760 30.93 5.59 19.62
N ALA A 761 30.25 4.57 19.04
CA ALA A 761 30.81 3.23 18.99
C ALA A 761 32.02 3.20 18.04
N MET A 762 32.98 2.32 18.30
CA MET A 762 34.15 2.13 17.46
C MET A 762 33.69 1.61 16.07
N GLY A 763 33.98 2.36 15.02
CA GLY A 763 33.55 2.11 13.65
C GLY A 763 32.41 3.01 13.16
N ASP A 764 31.74 3.75 14.06
CA ASP A 764 30.66 4.70 13.75
C ASP A 764 31.12 6.17 13.96
N GLU A 765 32.42 6.45 13.84
CA GLU A 765 32.96 7.78 14.04
C GLU A 765 32.43 8.75 12.98
N PRO A 766 32.00 9.96 13.40
CA PRO A 766 31.45 10.93 12.48
C PRO A 766 32.48 11.43 11.46
N LEU A 767 32.08 11.49 10.21
CA LEU A 767 32.90 11.88 9.08
C LEU A 767 32.84 13.38 8.82
N SER A 768 33.99 13.94 8.41
CA SER A 768 34.12 15.31 7.89
C SER A 768 35.00 15.29 6.64
N ASN A 769 34.39 14.95 5.51
CA ASN A 769 35.09 14.74 4.26
C ASN A 769 34.95 15.95 3.32
N THR A 770 36.04 16.34 2.66
CA THR A 770 36.03 17.35 1.61
C THR A 770 36.49 16.72 0.31
N LEU A 771 35.65 16.78 -0.70
CA LEU A 771 35.94 16.34 -2.07
C LEU A 771 36.02 17.56 -2.96
N TRP A 772 37.10 17.72 -3.67
CA TRP A 772 37.25 18.80 -4.66
C TRP A 772 37.87 18.29 -5.94
N GLY A 773 37.57 18.98 -7.05
CA GLY A 773 38.16 18.63 -8.32
C GLY A 773 37.99 19.73 -9.34
N VAL A 774 38.74 19.61 -10.40
CA VAL A 774 38.71 20.50 -11.55
C VAL A 774 38.51 19.71 -12.84
N ASN A 775 37.87 20.31 -13.79
CA ASN A 775 37.67 19.75 -15.12
C ASN A 775 37.85 20.82 -16.21
N ALA A 776 38.41 20.40 -17.30
CA ALA A 776 38.55 21.25 -18.50
C ALA A 776 38.14 20.47 -19.74
N SER A 777 37.38 21.07 -20.60
CA SER A 777 37.01 20.48 -21.88
C SER A 777 37.36 21.44 -23.04
N TRP A 778 38.00 20.90 -24.05
CA TRP A 778 38.37 21.62 -25.26
C TRP A 778 37.91 20.79 -26.47
N LYS A 779 37.16 21.43 -27.33
CA LYS A 779 36.68 20.87 -28.57
C LYS A 779 37.06 21.76 -29.73
N LYS A 780 37.72 21.21 -30.73
CA LYS A 780 38.12 21.97 -31.92
C LYS A 780 37.93 21.15 -33.18
N GLU A 781 37.28 21.73 -34.15
CA GLU A 781 37.27 21.20 -35.50
C GLU A 781 38.59 21.60 -36.22
N SER A 782 39.25 20.66 -36.83
CA SER A 782 40.56 20.85 -37.47
C SER A 782 40.58 20.33 -38.90
N GLN A 783 40.56 21.27 -39.83
CA GLN A 783 40.69 20.95 -41.24
C GLN A 783 42.07 20.32 -41.55
N TRP A 784 43.10 20.70 -40.77
CA TRP A 784 44.42 20.10 -40.90
C TRP A 784 44.39 18.59 -40.59
N LEU A 785 43.66 18.18 -39.59
CA LEU A 785 43.51 16.79 -39.22
C LEU A 785 42.71 16.03 -40.29
N THR A 786 41.70 16.63 -40.85
CA THR A 786 40.91 16.06 -41.96
C THR A 786 41.82 15.82 -43.16
N ASN A 787 42.63 16.80 -43.52
CA ASN A 787 43.56 16.66 -44.60
C ASN A 787 44.68 15.64 -44.36
N MET A 788 45.04 15.37 -43.09
CA MET A 788 46.02 14.38 -42.70
C MET A 788 45.42 12.96 -42.79
N ILE A 789 44.15 12.82 -42.36
CA ILE A 789 43.42 11.55 -42.43
C ILE A 789 43.08 11.17 -43.88
N ASP A 790 42.76 12.17 -44.69
CA ASP A 790 42.47 11.96 -46.13
C ASP A 790 43.70 11.50 -46.95
N LYS A 791 44.89 11.67 -46.42
CA LYS A 791 46.12 11.13 -46.98
C LYS A 791 46.36 9.66 -46.73
N LEU A 792 45.57 9.05 -45.82
CA LEU A 792 45.68 7.63 -45.56
C LEU A 792 45.01 6.83 -46.70
N PRO A 793 45.66 5.77 -47.24
CA PRO A 793 45.07 4.95 -48.28
C PRO A 793 43.79 4.27 -47.72
N PHE A 794 42.72 4.35 -48.46
CA PHE A 794 41.39 3.81 -48.20
C PHE A 794 40.47 4.67 -47.27
N VAL A 795 40.85 5.89 -46.92
CA VAL A 795 40.00 6.82 -46.14
C VAL A 795 39.72 8.03 -46.97
N ASN A 796 38.46 8.36 -47.15
CA ASN A 796 38.01 9.58 -47.84
C ASN A 796 37.19 10.43 -46.83
N ALA A 797 37.86 11.42 -46.24
CA ALA A 797 37.29 12.23 -45.16
C ALA A 797 36.64 13.51 -45.76
N THR A 798 35.31 13.48 -45.91
CA THR A 798 34.51 14.60 -46.46
C THR A 798 33.96 15.52 -45.38
N VAL A 799 34.01 15.13 -44.10
CA VAL A 799 33.50 15.91 -42.94
C VAL A 799 34.68 16.41 -42.11
N PRO A 800 34.65 17.66 -41.58
CA PRO A 800 35.71 18.18 -40.72
C PRO A 800 35.93 17.27 -39.50
N SER A 801 37.20 16.85 -39.31
CA SER A 801 37.58 16.07 -38.13
C SER A 801 37.60 16.92 -36.88
N SER A 802 37.03 16.39 -35.76
CA SER A 802 37.01 17.10 -34.49
C SER A 802 37.96 16.46 -33.48
N ILE A 803 38.63 17.27 -32.71
CA ILE A 803 39.45 16.87 -31.56
C ILE A 803 38.71 17.28 -30.30
N ASN A 804 38.42 16.29 -29.44
CA ASN A 804 37.84 16.53 -28.12
C ASN A 804 38.87 16.14 -27.07
N LEU A 805 39.29 17.07 -26.25
CA LEU A 805 40.18 16.83 -25.12
C LEU A 805 39.46 17.15 -23.82
N GLY A 806 39.31 16.16 -22.95
CA GLY A 806 38.79 16.31 -21.60
C GLY A 806 39.88 15.98 -20.58
N VAL A 807 40.08 16.86 -19.61
CA VAL A 807 40.99 16.65 -18.48
C VAL A 807 40.22 16.82 -17.20
N GLU A 808 40.33 15.85 -16.31
CA GLU A 808 39.64 15.84 -15.03
C GLU A 808 40.58 15.41 -13.91
N PHE A 809 40.46 16.10 -12.79
CA PHE A 809 41.19 15.78 -11.55
C PHE A 809 40.21 15.84 -10.38
N ALA A 810 40.33 14.89 -9.44
CA ALA A 810 39.57 14.88 -8.22
C ALA A 810 40.45 14.42 -7.04
N HIS A 811 40.25 15.03 -5.89
CA HIS A 811 41.00 14.74 -4.67
C HIS A 811 40.04 14.75 -3.48
N LEU A 812 40.07 13.65 -2.70
CA LEU A 812 39.32 13.49 -1.46
C LEU A 812 40.24 13.74 -0.28
N ILE A 813 39.83 14.63 0.61
CA ILE A 813 40.48 14.88 1.90
C ILE A 813 39.60 14.25 2.98
N PRO A 814 39.89 13.04 3.45
CA PRO A 814 39.15 12.38 4.52
C PRO A 814 39.52 12.97 5.88
N CYS A 815 38.54 13.13 6.76
CA CYS A 815 38.74 13.52 8.14
C CYS A 815 37.73 12.83 9.05
N LEU A 816 38.18 12.22 10.13
CA LEU A 816 37.37 11.66 11.21
C LEU A 816 37.39 12.67 12.37
N LEU A 817 36.23 13.14 12.80
CA LEU A 817 36.08 14.27 13.73
C LEU A 817 36.57 13.99 15.17
N TYR A 818 36.78 12.72 15.56
CA TYR A 818 37.08 12.34 16.96
C TYR A 818 38.37 11.56 17.16
N THR A 819 39.24 11.40 16.16
CA THR A 819 40.51 10.68 16.33
C THR A 819 41.62 11.50 17.05
N SER A 820 41.44 12.83 17.15
CA SER A 820 42.43 13.72 17.80
C SER A 820 42.27 13.78 19.32
N ASP A 821 41.04 13.70 19.87
CA ASP A 821 40.81 13.83 21.32
C ASP A 821 41.21 12.57 22.12
N ALA A 822 41.12 11.39 21.49
CA ALA A 822 41.55 10.15 22.17
C ALA A 822 43.09 9.99 22.31
N ALA A 823 43.85 10.74 21.49
CA ALA A 823 45.31 10.75 21.59
C ALA A 823 45.84 11.72 22.67
N ASP A 824 45.11 12.83 22.91
CA ASP A 824 45.51 13.85 23.90
C ASP A 824 45.19 13.41 25.36
N GLU A 825 44.12 12.63 25.57
CA GLU A 825 43.84 12.08 26.93
C GLU A 825 44.84 11.01 27.38
N ARG A 826 45.54 10.33 26.45
CA ARG A 826 46.57 9.35 26.79
C ARG A 826 47.96 9.97 27.12
N SER A 827 48.17 11.22 26.83
CA SER A 827 49.39 11.93 27.13
C SER A 827 49.39 12.67 28.49
N SER A 828 48.22 12.60 29.18
CA SER A 828 48.06 13.24 30.51
C SER A 828 47.85 12.27 31.69
N VAL A 829 48.25 10.98 31.52
CA VAL A 829 48.34 10.01 32.64
C VAL A 829 49.77 9.56 32.81
#